data_40a5972d6238fc4fb0509f0c7037411c
#
_entry.id   40a5972d6238fc4fb0509f0c7037411c
#
_cell.length_a   1.000
_cell.length_b   1.000
_cell.length_c   1.000
_cell.angle_alpha   90.00
_cell.angle_beta   90.00
_cell.angle_gamma   90.00
#
_symmetry.space_group_name_H-M   'P 1'
#
loop_
_entity.id
_entity.type
_entity.pdbx_description
1 polymer ?
#
loop_
_entity_poly.entity_id
_entity_poly.type
_entity_poly.pdbx_seq_one_letter_code
_entity_poly.pdbx_strand_id
1 'polypeptide(L)'
;MRWFGLLGLLLVACGDDRLPAAPEVIEAGPVSIDTRTMTLTLAGSPALEMAQFLSIGTAGEVEEAHYYDPRGDDLVTLAPVTTARGLVDGWIVFDGGARMKLEACPAGECAILDVDASTVENAVQLQIALPRGAGEPLYGTGDSPSRANVAGTVREMSLRVDLVSDSSLNETHVPVPLVMWPRRTAAMFIADDRPGALDLGAADPTRVTATFTLPVRGAFRIYLYTAQTPLDLVRQYVALTTKPAVPPRWAFAPQQWRNAHNATSELLDDAQQMRTRAIPGSVMWIDNPWQTAYNSFVIDETRFAQIDAAITTLTSQGYKVVFWSTPYVGKEAELAADRAEGIAKDYFITNDSGTAFDWPWQDGPGMLVDFTRDGATAWWRERIQRVIARGAAGFKLDFAEEVVPDIGGNIVEFRLAAGDNSSHHNRYAEGYHDAYLNAFPPGEGFLITRAGAWGEQHVNTSIWPGDLDSDFGEHGLIKDGKKTIGGLPSAIARGLGLSVSGYPFYGSDIGGFKDRPTTETLLRWAQYASLGTIMQLGGGGPSHNPWDTTQFDPNAATIYKRYADLHMQLNPLLWTLALQAGSDGTPVTRPARFVYDCDCDDAMFLLGNDILVAPVVIAGARMREITLPPGTWVERATGAIHVGGSTITVPAPLDELPMFFHAGSLVPMFALYADTILPATAAGVTSYDEPAFGSELRLVFTPGTTTALVSLHDGTSASANGTNAAITGGSEYTIFTLDIDARAQTGNALATPTDVTVNSATVPVVASEAALRACAAPGCWFFDGAQKRLQVRVFAPQGQNRAISIH
;
A
#
# COMPACT_ATOMS: atom_id res chain seq x y z
N MET A 1 -81.68 -1.73 17.83
CA MET A 1 -82.16 -2.23 19.14
C MET A 1 -80.96 -2.83 19.92
N ARG A 2 -80.81 -2.34 21.12
CA ARG A 2 -79.95 -2.77 22.24
C ARG A 2 -78.42 -2.54 22.18
N TRP A 3 -78.05 -1.51 22.87
CA TRP A 3 -76.85 -1.22 23.49
C TRP A 3 -76.46 -2.30 24.54
N PHE A 4 -75.10 -2.59 24.64
CA PHE A 4 -74.51 -2.98 25.87
C PHE A 4 -73.08 -2.32 25.90
N GLY A 5 -73.01 -1.37 26.80
CA GLY A 5 -71.68 -0.77 27.14
C GLY A 5 -70.89 -1.72 28.05
N LEU A 6 -69.61 -1.77 27.81
CA LEU A 6 -68.61 -2.28 28.80
C LEU A 6 -67.71 -1.14 29.15
N LEU A 7 -67.82 -0.73 30.39
CA LEU A 7 -66.87 0.12 31.10
C LEU A 7 -65.55 -0.68 31.26
N GLY A 8 -64.56 -0.35 30.48
CA GLY A 8 -63.20 -0.83 30.73
C GLY A 8 -62.53 0.08 31.75
N LEU A 9 -62.22 -0.41 32.92
CA LEU A 9 -61.34 0.22 33.91
C LEU A 9 -60.00 0.45 33.23
N LEU A 10 -59.60 1.71 33.12
CA LEU A 10 -58.21 2.08 32.96
C LEU A 10 -57.52 1.87 34.27
N LEU A 11 -56.83 0.74 34.40
CA LEU A 11 -55.76 0.58 35.39
C LEU A 11 -54.58 1.40 34.84
N VAL A 12 -54.43 2.60 35.32
CA VAL A 12 -53.13 3.30 35.26
C VAL A 12 -52.18 2.50 36.16
N ALA A 13 -51.44 1.60 35.55
CA ALA A 13 -50.24 1.05 36.15
C ALA A 13 -49.24 2.20 36.22
N CYS A 14 -49.02 2.75 37.40
CA CYS A 14 -47.79 3.44 37.71
C CYS A 14 -46.66 2.41 37.57
N GLY A 15 -46.17 2.23 36.36
CA GLY A 15 -44.92 1.50 36.10
C GLY A 15 -43.77 2.29 36.70
N ASP A 16 -42.98 1.65 37.50
CA ASP A 16 -41.71 2.18 37.97
C ASP A 16 -40.90 2.48 36.69
N ASP A 17 -40.68 3.76 36.33
CA ASP A 17 -39.90 4.22 35.16
C ASP A 17 -38.40 3.93 35.31
N ARG A 18 -38.04 2.94 36.14
CA ARG A 18 -36.63 2.52 36.30
C ARG A 18 -36.25 1.57 35.20
N LEU A 19 -35.28 1.99 34.43
CA LEU A 19 -34.60 1.12 33.43
C LEU A 19 -34.04 -0.13 34.16
N PRO A 20 -34.06 -1.31 33.54
CA PRO A 20 -33.29 -2.46 34.01
C PRO A 20 -31.86 -2.05 34.33
N ALA A 21 -31.30 -2.54 35.43
CA ALA A 21 -29.94 -2.19 35.80
C ALA A 21 -28.95 -2.64 34.72
N ALA A 22 -28.00 -1.78 34.42
CA ALA A 22 -26.88 -2.15 33.54
C ALA A 22 -26.04 -3.27 34.18
N PRO A 23 -25.54 -4.24 33.44
CA PRO A 23 -24.56 -5.20 33.95
C PRO A 23 -23.31 -4.47 34.47
N GLU A 24 -22.71 -4.94 35.57
CA GLU A 24 -21.48 -4.34 36.10
C GLU A 24 -20.29 -4.52 35.15
N VAL A 25 -20.22 -5.66 34.48
CA VAL A 25 -19.21 -5.97 33.47
C VAL A 25 -19.92 -6.52 32.21
N ILE A 26 -19.50 -6.08 31.06
CA ILE A 26 -19.90 -6.65 29.78
C ILE A 26 -18.66 -7.18 29.06
N GLU A 27 -18.81 -8.32 28.40
CA GLU A 27 -17.72 -9.00 27.69
C GLU A 27 -18.13 -9.40 26.28
N ALA A 28 -17.23 -9.21 25.32
CA ALA A 28 -17.42 -9.69 23.95
C ALA A 28 -16.04 -9.91 23.28
N GLY A 29 -15.80 -11.10 22.71
CA GLY A 29 -14.52 -11.44 22.14
C GLY A 29 -13.35 -11.15 23.10
N PRO A 30 -12.33 -10.40 22.65
CA PRO A 30 -11.18 -10.07 23.51
C PRO A 30 -11.39 -8.86 24.44
N VAL A 31 -12.61 -8.29 24.49
CA VAL A 31 -12.89 -7.05 25.22
C VAL A 31 -13.78 -7.30 26.44
N SER A 32 -13.42 -6.68 27.57
CA SER A 32 -14.29 -6.50 28.72
C SER A 32 -14.39 -5.02 29.12
N ILE A 33 -15.58 -4.59 29.57
CA ILE A 33 -15.82 -3.23 30.02
C ILE A 33 -16.50 -3.29 31.39
N ASP A 34 -15.83 -2.75 32.42
CA ASP A 34 -16.47 -2.46 33.72
C ASP A 34 -17.27 -1.17 33.59
N THR A 35 -18.59 -1.26 33.66
CA THR A 35 -19.51 -0.13 33.41
C THR A 35 -19.60 0.84 34.61
N ARG A 36 -19.08 0.46 35.82
CA ARG A 36 -19.05 1.31 37.01
C ARG A 36 -17.87 2.25 36.99
N THR A 37 -16.73 1.78 36.46
CA THR A 37 -15.48 2.54 36.41
C THR A 37 -15.21 3.07 35.02
N MET A 38 -16.00 2.63 34.01
CA MET A 38 -15.75 2.84 32.58
C MET A 38 -14.33 2.43 32.21
N THR A 39 -13.93 1.25 32.68
CA THR A 39 -12.62 0.67 32.34
C THR A 39 -12.79 -0.34 31.24
N LEU A 40 -12.15 -0.08 30.10
CA LEU A 40 -12.04 -1.01 28.98
C LEU A 40 -10.75 -1.81 29.14
N THR A 41 -10.84 -3.12 28.99
CA THR A 41 -9.70 -4.04 28.88
C THR A 41 -9.78 -4.74 27.54
N LEU A 42 -8.78 -4.55 26.69
CA LEU A 42 -8.57 -5.31 25.47
C LEU A 42 -7.48 -6.34 25.74
N ALA A 43 -7.82 -7.61 25.61
CA ALA A 43 -6.88 -8.72 25.78
C ALA A 43 -5.67 -8.52 24.86
N GLY A 44 -4.54 -9.02 25.30
CA GLY A 44 -3.26 -8.90 24.58
C GLY A 44 -2.15 -9.42 25.51
N SER A 45 -0.92 -9.34 25.09
CA SER A 45 0.20 -9.79 25.92
C SER A 45 1.29 -8.71 26.04
N PRO A 46 1.22 -7.82 27.02
CA PRO A 46 0.19 -7.62 28.07
C PRO A 46 -1.10 -6.95 27.55
N ALA A 47 -2.19 -7.08 28.29
CA ALA A 47 -3.48 -6.45 27.98
C ALA A 47 -3.38 -4.90 27.94
N LEU A 48 -4.27 -4.28 27.16
CA LEU A 48 -4.51 -2.83 27.14
C LEU A 48 -5.67 -2.52 28.10
N GLU A 49 -5.42 -1.77 29.17
CA GLU A 49 -6.44 -1.39 30.13
C GLU A 49 -6.49 0.13 30.28
N MET A 50 -7.68 0.73 30.07
CA MET A 50 -7.90 2.16 30.16
C MET A 50 -9.18 2.47 30.93
N ALA A 51 -9.04 3.18 32.04
CA ALA A 51 -10.16 3.77 32.74
C ALA A 51 -10.65 5.05 32.03
N GLN A 52 -11.97 5.29 32.08
CA GLN A 52 -12.60 6.44 31.44
C GLN A 52 -12.21 6.51 29.95
N PHE A 53 -12.29 5.38 29.27
CA PHE A 53 -11.84 5.22 27.89
C PHE A 53 -12.67 5.99 26.86
N LEU A 54 -13.89 6.43 27.20
CA LEU A 54 -14.85 7.07 26.31
C LEU A 54 -15.20 8.47 26.79
N SER A 55 -15.17 9.46 25.91
CA SER A 55 -15.59 10.83 26.16
C SER A 55 -16.46 11.38 25.03
N ILE A 56 -17.38 12.28 25.36
CA ILE A 56 -18.18 13.02 24.37
C ILE A 56 -17.74 14.48 24.42
N GLY A 57 -17.49 15.04 23.26
CA GLY A 57 -17.22 16.46 23.07
C GLY A 57 -18.51 17.21 22.78
N THR A 58 -18.80 18.25 23.55
CA THR A 58 -19.95 19.13 23.37
C THR A 58 -19.51 20.56 23.14
N ALA A 59 -20.21 21.28 22.27
CA ALA A 59 -20.10 22.73 22.12
C ALA A 59 -21.06 23.45 23.09
N GLY A 60 -20.78 24.70 23.46
CA GLY A 60 -21.72 25.51 24.25
C GLY A 60 -23.02 25.78 23.51
N GLU A 61 -22.90 26.14 22.24
CA GLU A 61 -23.95 26.24 21.23
C GLU A 61 -23.37 25.69 19.91
N VAL A 62 -24.14 24.89 19.18
CA VAL A 62 -23.65 24.34 17.90
C VAL A 62 -23.77 25.42 16.82
N GLU A 63 -22.63 25.84 16.30
CA GLU A 63 -22.55 26.79 15.18
C GLU A 63 -22.65 26.04 13.85
N GLU A 64 -23.64 26.35 13.05
CA GLU A 64 -24.02 25.60 11.84
C GLU A 64 -22.92 25.62 10.76
N ALA A 65 -22.10 26.66 10.71
CA ALA A 65 -21.03 26.84 9.74
C ALA A 65 -19.62 26.53 10.29
N HIS A 66 -19.48 26.10 11.55
CA HIS A 66 -18.20 25.84 12.18
C HIS A 66 -17.79 24.36 12.02
N TYR A 67 -16.55 24.16 11.56
CA TYR A 67 -15.94 22.82 11.54
C TYR A 67 -15.24 22.57 12.86
N TYR A 68 -15.79 21.67 13.66
CA TYR A 68 -15.21 21.26 14.95
C TYR A 68 -14.00 20.35 14.73
N ASP A 69 -12.80 20.94 14.68
CA ASP A 69 -11.56 20.24 14.35
C ASP A 69 -11.27 19.11 15.36
N PRO A 70 -11.23 17.84 14.92
CA PRO A 70 -10.94 16.72 15.82
C PRO A 70 -9.50 16.72 16.38
N ARG A 71 -8.59 17.53 15.83
CA ARG A 71 -7.23 17.70 16.36
C ARG A 71 -7.19 18.59 17.59
N GLY A 72 -8.20 19.39 17.79
CA GLY A 72 -8.41 20.29 18.92
C GLY A 72 -9.21 21.52 18.53
N ASP A 73 -10.23 21.83 19.27
CA ASP A 73 -11.11 22.97 19.03
C ASP A 73 -11.49 23.62 20.38
N ASP A 74 -11.23 24.92 20.50
CA ASP A 74 -11.45 25.66 21.74
C ASP A 74 -12.93 25.77 22.13
N LEU A 75 -13.86 25.54 21.19
CA LEU A 75 -15.30 25.53 21.42
C LEU A 75 -15.81 24.20 21.95
N VAL A 76 -14.98 23.13 21.96
CA VAL A 76 -15.37 21.79 22.36
C VAL A 76 -14.87 21.47 23.77
N THR A 77 -15.78 21.03 24.61
CA THR A 77 -15.46 20.48 25.94
C THR A 77 -15.65 18.97 25.93
N LEU A 78 -14.55 18.21 26.06
CA LEU A 78 -14.57 16.76 26.21
C LEU A 78 -14.91 16.37 27.65
N ALA A 79 -15.98 15.58 27.83
CA ALA A 79 -16.40 15.05 29.11
C ALA A 79 -16.43 13.52 29.09
N PRO A 80 -15.86 12.83 30.11
CA PRO A 80 -15.88 11.38 30.16
C PRO A 80 -17.31 10.87 30.37
N VAL A 81 -17.65 9.77 29.71
CA VAL A 81 -18.88 9.01 29.97
C VAL A 81 -18.67 8.20 31.25
N THR A 82 -19.51 8.37 32.31
CA THR A 82 -19.21 7.82 33.62
C THR A 82 -20.28 6.90 34.19
N THR A 83 -21.54 7.32 34.20
CA THR A 83 -22.57 6.64 35.01
C THR A 83 -23.58 5.92 34.16
N ALA A 84 -23.60 4.59 34.21
CA ALA A 84 -24.62 3.79 33.56
C ALA A 84 -25.95 3.90 34.30
N ARG A 85 -27.02 4.29 33.58
CA ARG A 85 -28.39 4.38 34.12
C ARG A 85 -29.16 3.07 34.06
N GLY A 86 -28.90 2.28 32.99
CA GLY A 86 -29.61 1.04 32.76
C GLY A 86 -29.41 0.47 31.39
N LEU A 87 -30.20 -0.53 31.07
CA LEU A 87 -30.15 -1.27 29.79
C LEU A 87 -31.48 -1.06 29.03
N VAL A 88 -31.37 -0.67 27.72
CA VAL A 88 -32.52 -0.53 26.80
C VAL A 88 -32.18 -1.20 25.48
N ASP A 89 -32.93 -2.21 25.07
CA ASP A 89 -32.75 -2.90 23.78
C ASP A 89 -31.29 -3.36 23.50
N GLY A 90 -30.61 -3.82 24.53
CA GLY A 90 -29.20 -4.23 24.46
C GLY A 90 -28.17 -3.09 24.54
N TRP A 91 -28.61 -1.83 24.61
CA TRP A 91 -27.75 -0.66 24.80
C TRP A 91 -27.64 -0.28 26.27
N ILE A 92 -26.44 -0.06 26.73
CA ILE A 92 -26.18 0.59 28.01
C ILE A 92 -26.39 2.09 27.83
N VAL A 93 -27.30 2.66 28.57
CA VAL A 93 -27.61 4.10 28.56
C VAL A 93 -26.88 4.77 29.72
N PHE A 94 -26.25 5.92 29.46
CA PHE A 94 -25.47 6.70 30.40
C PHE A 94 -26.19 8.01 30.79
N ASP A 95 -25.69 8.63 31.83
CA ASP A 95 -26.06 9.99 32.18
C ASP A 95 -25.68 10.93 31.03
N GLY A 96 -26.55 11.90 30.72
CA GLY A 96 -26.35 12.79 29.58
C GLY A 96 -26.88 12.25 28.23
N GLY A 97 -27.34 10.96 28.18
CA GLY A 97 -28.02 10.42 27.01
C GLY A 97 -27.15 9.56 26.06
N ALA A 98 -25.83 9.56 26.24
CA ALA A 98 -24.99 8.66 25.44
C ALA A 98 -25.35 7.19 25.70
N ARG A 99 -25.21 6.34 24.70
CA ARG A 99 -25.41 4.90 24.83
C ARG A 99 -24.35 4.11 24.09
N MET A 100 -24.00 2.92 24.60
CA MET A 100 -23.07 2.03 23.94
C MET A 100 -23.57 0.59 23.92
N LYS A 101 -23.09 -0.20 22.98
CA LYS A 101 -23.35 -1.62 22.85
C LYS A 101 -22.05 -2.33 22.52
N LEU A 102 -21.79 -3.46 23.17
CA LEU A 102 -20.63 -4.29 22.91
C LEU A 102 -21.09 -5.67 22.43
N GLU A 103 -20.63 -6.10 21.27
CA GLU A 103 -20.97 -7.38 20.66
C GLU A 103 -19.71 -8.10 20.17
N ALA A 104 -19.69 -9.42 20.18
CA ALA A 104 -18.62 -10.18 19.57
C ALA A 104 -18.79 -10.20 18.04
N CYS A 105 -17.66 -10.15 17.32
CA CYS A 105 -17.67 -10.42 15.90
C CYS A 105 -18.04 -11.89 15.62
N PRO A 106 -18.60 -12.21 14.44
CA PRO A 106 -18.96 -13.58 14.12
C PRO A 106 -17.80 -14.58 14.22
N ALA A 107 -16.56 -14.15 14.00
CA ALA A 107 -15.35 -14.96 14.11
C ALA A 107 -14.80 -15.12 15.55
N GLY A 108 -15.33 -14.36 16.52
CA GLY A 108 -14.98 -14.47 17.96
C GLY A 108 -13.66 -13.83 18.39
N GLU A 109 -12.79 -13.44 17.47
CA GLU A 109 -11.48 -12.83 17.76
C GLU A 109 -11.52 -11.30 17.81
N CYS A 110 -12.67 -10.69 17.64
CA CYS A 110 -12.87 -9.25 17.77
C CYS A 110 -14.17 -8.91 18.51
N ALA A 111 -14.24 -7.68 18.99
CA ALA A 111 -15.43 -7.05 19.54
C ALA A 111 -15.82 -5.82 18.72
N ILE A 112 -17.11 -5.59 18.60
CA ILE A 112 -17.72 -4.40 18.02
C ILE A 112 -18.23 -3.55 19.17
N LEU A 113 -17.70 -2.35 19.30
CA LEU A 113 -18.18 -1.34 20.22
C LEU A 113 -18.91 -0.26 19.40
N ASP A 114 -20.22 -0.24 19.49
CA ASP A 114 -21.06 0.81 18.92
C ASP A 114 -21.37 1.87 19.99
N VAL A 115 -21.15 3.15 19.66
CA VAL A 115 -21.43 4.29 20.53
C VAL A 115 -22.37 5.26 19.82
N ASP A 116 -23.47 5.61 20.47
CA ASP A 116 -24.45 6.57 19.96
C ASP A 116 -24.60 7.73 20.94
N ALA A 117 -24.28 8.92 20.48
CA ALA A 117 -24.41 10.18 21.21
C ALA A 117 -25.46 11.12 20.59
N SER A 118 -26.31 10.61 19.70
CA SER A 118 -27.30 11.41 18.95
C SER A 118 -28.35 12.12 19.84
N THR A 119 -28.51 11.67 21.08
CA THR A 119 -29.41 12.28 22.08
C THR A 119 -28.67 13.13 23.10
N VAL A 120 -27.34 13.28 23.00
CA VAL A 120 -26.56 14.18 23.85
C VAL A 120 -26.67 15.59 23.30
N GLU A 121 -27.10 16.53 24.12
CA GLU A 121 -27.29 17.93 23.72
C GLU A 121 -25.96 18.54 23.29
N ASN A 122 -25.92 19.17 22.14
CA ASN A 122 -24.77 19.82 21.55
C ASN A 122 -23.53 18.93 21.38
N ALA A 123 -23.70 17.61 21.24
CA ALA A 123 -22.60 16.70 20.97
C ALA A 123 -22.06 16.89 19.55
N VAL A 124 -20.75 17.14 19.41
CA VAL A 124 -20.06 17.40 18.14
C VAL A 124 -18.89 16.47 17.90
N GLN A 125 -18.34 15.83 18.95
CA GLN A 125 -17.21 14.92 18.84
C GLN A 125 -17.35 13.72 19.75
N LEU A 126 -16.71 12.62 19.37
CA LEU A 126 -16.50 11.44 20.19
C LEU A 126 -15.01 11.14 20.30
N GLN A 127 -14.54 10.83 21.51
CA GLN A 127 -13.16 10.42 21.73
C GLN A 127 -13.12 9.07 22.44
N ILE A 128 -12.31 8.14 21.90
CA ILE A 128 -11.90 6.91 22.56
C ILE A 128 -10.41 6.97 22.88
N ALA A 129 -10.02 6.44 24.05
CA ALA A 129 -8.64 6.39 24.50
C ALA A 129 -8.22 4.97 24.86
N LEU A 130 -6.98 4.61 24.52
CA LEU A 130 -6.32 3.37 24.90
C LEU A 130 -4.91 3.65 25.39
N PRO A 131 -4.32 2.79 26.24
CA PRO A 131 -2.99 3.05 26.77
C PRO A 131 -1.89 2.75 25.73
N ARG A 132 -0.76 3.40 25.93
CA ARG A 132 0.48 3.15 25.21
C ARG A 132 1.62 2.94 26.22
N GLY A 133 2.44 1.90 26.04
CA GLY A 133 3.66 1.69 26.81
C GLY A 133 4.78 2.65 26.40
N ALA A 134 5.70 2.93 27.33
CA ALA A 134 6.87 3.74 27.02
C ALA A 134 7.70 3.10 25.89
N GLY A 135 7.99 3.86 24.84
CA GLY A 135 8.75 3.37 23.68
C GLY A 135 8.02 2.31 22.82
N GLU A 136 6.74 2.08 23.07
CA GLU A 136 5.94 1.12 22.32
C GLU A 136 5.70 1.62 20.90
N PRO A 137 6.05 0.83 19.86
CA PRO A 137 5.80 1.20 18.47
C PRO A 137 4.31 1.05 18.15
N LEU A 138 3.81 1.93 17.29
CA LEU A 138 2.45 1.91 16.75
C LEU A 138 2.50 1.94 15.23
N TYR A 139 1.58 1.20 14.60
CA TYR A 139 1.45 1.13 13.16
C TYR A 139 -0.02 1.21 12.72
N GLY A 140 -0.24 1.31 11.42
CA GLY A 140 -1.52 1.57 10.80
C GLY A 140 -1.59 3.00 10.31
N THR A 141 -2.78 3.61 10.34
CA THR A 141 -3.08 5.00 9.95
C THR A 141 -2.97 5.33 8.45
N GLY A 142 -2.67 4.33 7.61
CA GLY A 142 -2.55 4.52 6.17
C GLY A 142 -1.24 5.19 5.77
N ASP A 143 -1.35 6.18 4.93
CA ASP A 143 -0.22 6.98 4.45
C ASP A 143 0.41 7.80 5.58
N SER A 144 1.69 7.58 5.86
CA SER A 144 2.45 8.31 6.89
C SER A 144 3.73 8.91 6.30
N PRO A 145 3.82 10.24 6.16
CA PRO A 145 4.91 10.86 5.42
C PRO A 145 6.26 10.88 6.15
N SER A 146 6.27 10.80 7.49
CA SER A 146 7.51 10.94 8.26
C SER A 146 8.15 9.62 8.62
N ARG A 147 7.35 8.61 8.99
CA ARG A 147 7.83 7.30 9.43
C ARG A 147 6.69 6.27 9.47
N ALA A 148 7.03 4.99 9.24
CA ALA A 148 6.06 3.90 9.32
C ALA A 148 5.61 3.60 10.76
N ASN A 149 6.52 3.71 11.74
CA ASN A 149 6.18 3.69 13.17
C ASN A 149 5.62 5.05 13.57
N VAL A 150 4.31 5.16 13.64
CA VAL A 150 3.58 6.43 13.87
C VAL A 150 3.50 6.85 15.33
N ALA A 151 4.14 6.14 16.25
CA ALA A 151 4.14 6.46 17.68
C ALA A 151 4.69 7.88 17.94
N GLY A 152 3.97 8.65 18.76
CA GLY A 152 4.32 10.04 19.11
C GLY A 152 3.98 11.07 18.03
N THR A 153 3.07 10.75 17.09
CA THR A 153 2.55 11.68 16.08
C THR A 153 1.06 11.92 16.25
N VAL A 154 0.55 12.96 15.64
CA VAL A 154 -0.89 13.15 15.39
C VAL A 154 -1.13 12.84 13.93
N ARG A 155 -2.13 11.98 13.63
CA ARG A 155 -2.52 11.62 12.27
C ARG A 155 -3.94 12.06 12.00
N GLU A 156 -4.13 12.83 10.95
CA GLU A 156 -5.45 13.25 10.48
C GLU A 156 -6.11 12.11 9.70
N MET A 157 -7.36 11.82 10.02
CA MET A 157 -8.19 10.83 9.33
C MET A 157 -9.17 11.53 8.38
N SER A 158 -8.61 12.39 7.54
CA SER A 158 -9.33 13.23 6.60
C SER A 158 -8.44 13.39 5.38
N LEU A 159 -8.94 13.06 4.20
CA LEU A 159 -8.28 13.40 2.94
C LEU A 159 -8.12 14.93 2.87
N ARG A 160 -6.91 15.40 2.68
CA ARG A 160 -6.64 16.83 2.53
C ARG A 160 -5.62 17.10 1.45
N VAL A 161 -5.94 18.09 0.64
CA VAL A 161 -5.01 18.74 -0.26
C VAL A 161 -4.80 20.17 0.20
N ASP A 162 -3.58 20.67 0.06
CA ASP A 162 -3.33 22.11 0.18
C ASP A 162 -3.75 22.78 -1.13
N LEU A 163 -4.89 23.47 -1.08
CA LEU A 163 -5.47 24.17 -2.22
C LEU A 163 -4.58 25.29 -2.81
N VAL A 164 -3.54 25.70 -2.10
CA VAL A 164 -2.68 26.84 -2.50
C VAL A 164 -1.38 26.40 -3.15
N SER A 165 -0.86 25.22 -2.82
CA SER A 165 0.50 24.82 -3.17
C SER A 165 0.63 23.41 -3.73
N ASP A 166 -0.41 22.90 -4.39
CA ASP A 166 -0.38 21.54 -4.91
C ASP A 166 -0.27 20.52 -3.76
N SER A 167 -0.14 19.27 -3.99
CA SER A 167 0.01 18.24 -2.93
C SER A 167 1.14 18.47 -1.91
N SER A 168 1.76 19.65 -1.92
CA SER A 168 2.99 19.96 -1.18
C SER A 168 2.89 19.90 0.34
N LEU A 169 1.72 20.14 0.89
CA LEU A 169 1.48 20.07 2.33
C LEU A 169 0.46 19.00 2.71
N ASN A 170 -0.01 18.23 1.75
CA ASN A 170 -0.93 17.15 2.04
C ASN A 170 -0.24 16.09 2.90
N GLU A 171 -0.71 15.96 4.11
CA GLU A 171 -0.17 15.00 5.08
C GLU A 171 -0.90 13.67 5.08
N THR A 172 -2.04 13.56 4.37
CA THR A 172 -2.87 12.36 4.38
C THR A 172 -3.55 12.15 3.04
N HIS A 173 -2.92 11.35 2.16
CA HIS A 173 -3.51 10.92 0.90
C HIS A 173 -4.41 9.68 1.05
N VAL A 174 -4.12 8.83 2.04
CA VAL A 174 -4.86 7.58 2.28
C VAL A 174 -5.06 7.42 3.79
N PRO A 175 -6.06 8.11 4.39
CA PRO A 175 -6.39 7.94 5.81
C PRO A 175 -6.98 6.55 6.07
N VAL A 176 -6.42 5.86 7.05
CA VAL A 176 -6.93 4.58 7.54
C VAL A 176 -7.03 4.67 9.06
N PRO A 177 -8.22 4.72 9.65
CA PRO A 177 -8.39 4.88 11.10
C PRO A 177 -8.15 3.56 11.85
N LEU A 178 -6.96 3.01 11.68
CA LEU A 178 -6.45 1.78 12.27
C LEU A 178 -5.23 2.09 13.13
N VAL A 179 -5.21 1.58 14.36
CA VAL A 179 -4.03 1.61 15.23
C VAL A 179 -3.70 0.20 15.67
N MET A 180 -2.46 -0.22 15.47
CA MET A 180 -1.95 -1.53 15.86
C MET A 180 -0.83 -1.40 16.88
N TRP A 181 -0.89 -2.24 17.91
CA TRP A 181 0.14 -2.47 18.93
C TRP A 181 0.83 -3.81 18.64
N PRO A 182 1.85 -3.87 17.76
CA PRO A 182 2.42 -5.15 17.32
C PRO A 182 3.01 -5.97 18.48
N ARG A 183 3.62 -5.32 19.49
CA ARG A 183 4.15 -6.01 20.69
C ARG A 183 3.08 -6.67 21.54
N ARG A 184 1.83 -6.20 21.46
CA ARG A 184 0.67 -6.75 22.19
C ARG A 184 -0.23 -7.60 21.32
N THR A 185 0.04 -7.65 20.03
CA THR A 185 -0.84 -8.27 19.02
C THR A 185 -2.30 -7.82 19.16
N ALA A 186 -2.50 -6.52 19.38
CA ALA A 186 -3.79 -5.88 19.58
C ALA A 186 -4.00 -4.74 18.58
N ALA A 187 -5.26 -4.45 18.23
CA ALA A 187 -5.60 -3.36 17.35
C ALA A 187 -6.96 -2.73 17.66
N MET A 188 -7.08 -1.46 17.26
CA MET A 188 -8.32 -0.69 17.21
C MET A 188 -8.53 -0.20 15.78
N PHE A 189 -9.70 -0.46 15.19
CA PHE A 189 -10.11 0.08 13.92
C PHE A 189 -11.45 0.80 14.06
N ILE A 190 -11.51 2.03 13.55
CA ILE A 190 -12.72 2.87 13.59
C ILE A 190 -13.35 2.85 12.19
N ALA A 191 -14.49 2.21 12.07
CA ALA A 191 -15.22 2.09 10.79
C ALA A 191 -16.16 3.27 10.59
N ASP A 192 -15.58 4.45 10.38
CA ASP A 192 -16.31 5.67 10.11
C ASP A 192 -15.61 6.51 9.05
N ASP A 193 -16.37 7.15 8.18
CA ASP A 193 -15.86 7.92 7.04
C ASP A 193 -15.71 9.41 7.33
N ARG A 194 -16.12 9.85 8.51
CA ARG A 194 -16.05 11.26 8.89
C ARG A 194 -14.65 11.67 9.27
N PRO A 195 -14.38 12.98 9.17
CA PRO A 195 -13.12 13.54 9.62
C PRO A 195 -12.81 13.19 11.07
N GLY A 196 -11.57 12.80 11.31
CA GLY A 196 -11.09 12.44 12.63
C GLY A 196 -9.61 12.71 12.80
N ALA A 197 -9.11 12.51 14.00
CA ALA A 197 -7.69 12.60 14.33
C ALA A 197 -7.29 11.50 15.32
N LEU A 198 -6.11 10.94 15.12
CA LEU A 198 -5.47 9.99 16.01
C LEU A 198 -4.24 10.66 16.65
N ASP A 199 -4.29 10.96 17.92
CA ASP A 199 -3.11 11.31 18.72
C ASP A 199 -2.47 10.01 19.23
N LEU A 200 -1.33 9.68 18.70
CA LEU A 200 -0.61 8.43 18.94
C LEU A 200 0.46 8.59 20.03
N GLY A 201 0.19 9.43 21.02
CA GLY A 201 1.07 9.74 22.12
C GLY A 201 1.95 10.97 21.88
N ALA A 202 1.49 11.92 21.08
CA ALA A 202 2.15 13.22 20.89
C ALA A 202 1.87 14.14 22.05
N ALA A 203 0.61 14.29 22.46
CA ALA A 203 0.23 15.11 23.62
C ALA A 203 0.51 14.37 24.96
N ASP A 204 0.18 13.10 25.04
CA ASP A 204 0.46 12.24 26.22
C ASP A 204 1.13 10.94 25.76
N PRO A 205 2.43 10.72 26.04
CA PRO A 205 3.17 9.56 25.56
C PRO A 205 2.66 8.22 26.11
N THR A 206 1.75 8.24 27.07
CA THR A 206 1.15 7.04 27.68
C THR A 206 -0.20 6.67 27.10
N ARG A 207 -0.73 7.47 26.17
CA ARG A 207 -2.08 7.32 25.61
C ARG A 207 -2.08 7.40 24.08
N VAL A 208 -3.03 6.67 23.53
CA VAL A 208 -3.54 6.88 22.16
C VAL A 208 -4.96 7.40 22.30
N THR A 209 -5.28 8.49 21.64
CA THR A 209 -6.66 8.99 21.55
C THR A 209 -7.11 9.07 20.10
N ALA A 210 -8.34 8.68 19.87
CA ALA A 210 -9.00 8.81 18.57
C ALA A 210 -10.23 9.72 18.75
N THR A 211 -10.20 10.88 18.12
CA THR A 211 -11.28 11.87 18.18
C THR A 211 -11.90 12.01 16.80
N PHE A 212 -13.20 11.90 16.70
CA PHE A 212 -13.93 11.98 15.43
C PHE A 212 -15.15 12.88 15.56
N THR A 213 -15.55 13.51 14.44
CA THR A 213 -16.81 14.25 14.37
C THR A 213 -17.98 13.29 14.53
N LEU A 214 -18.99 13.70 15.31
CA LEU A 214 -20.13 12.85 15.55
C LEU A 214 -21.09 12.83 14.36
N PRO A 215 -21.75 11.67 14.14
CA PRO A 215 -22.89 11.57 13.24
C PRO A 215 -24.08 12.39 13.75
N VAL A 216 -24.75 13.03 12.84
CA VAL A 216 -26.06 13.67 13.12
C VAL A 216 -27.08 12.60 13.51
N ARG A 217 -26.92 11.36 12.99
CA ARG A 217 -27.74 10.19 13.35
C ARG A 217 -26.94 8.91 13.20
N GLY A 218 -27.14 7.95 14.09
CA GLY A 218 -26.53 6.63 14.03
C GLY A 218 -25.43 6.41 15.04
N ALA A 219 -24.94 5.17 15.10
CA ALA A 219 -23.87 4.77 16.02
C ALA A 219 -22.51 4.87 15.32
N PHE A 220 -21.51 5.21 16.13
CA PHE A 220 -20.11 5.21 15.75
C PHE A 220 -19.52 3.84 16.03
N ARG A 221 -18.92 3.18 15.04
CA ARG A 221 -18.49 1.79 15.15
C ARG A 221 -17.00 1.64 15.29
N ILE A 222 -16.59 0.90 16.31
CA ILE A 222 -15.20 0.63 16.65
C ILE A 222 -14.99 -0.88 16.74
N TYR A 223 -14.02 -1.40 16.00
CA TYR A 223 -13.55 -2.78 16.14
C TYR A 223 -12.33 -2.83 17.03
N LEU A 224 -12.37 -3.71 18.03
CA LEU A 224 -11.25 -3.99 18.94
C LEU A 224 -10.91 -5.47 18.83
N TYR A 225 -9.67 -5.80 18.48
CA TYR A 225 -9.30 -7.18 18.21
C TYR A 225 -7.86 -7.51 18.58
N THR A 226 -7.61 -8.81 18.71
CA THR A 226 -6.28 -9.39 18.96
C THR A 226 -5.95 -10.45 17.92
N ALA A 227 -4.68 -10.79 17.79
CA ALA A 227 -4.20 -11.77 16.83
C ALA A 227 -3.05 -12.61 17.38
N GLN A 228 -2.61 -13.63 16.63
CA GLN A 228 -1.47 -14.48 17.03
C GLN A 228 -0.13 -13.79 16.73
N THR A 229 -0.05 -13.08 15.62
CA THR A 229 1.16 -12.36 15.19
C THR A 229 0.81 -10.95 14.73
N PRO A 230 1.78 -10.03 14.65
CA PRO A 230 1.53 -8.70 14.08
C PRO A 230 0.97 -8.74 12.66
N LEU A 231 1.41 -9.67 11.81
CA LEU A 231 0.87 -9.81 10.46
C LEU A 231 -0.61 -10.26 10.44
N ASP A 232 -1.03 -11.04 11.42
CA ASP A 232 -2.44 -11.44 11.55
C ASP A 232 -3.35 -10.26 11.91
N LEU A 233 -2.82 -9.20 12.54
CA LEU A 233 -3.58 -7.96 12.75
C LEU A 233 -3.97 -7.32 11.42
N VAL A 234 -3.04 -7.29 10.45
CA VAL A 234 -3.32 -6.76 9.10
C VAL A 234 -4.33 -7.65 8.37
N ARG A 235 -4.18 -8.98 8.45
CA ARG A 235 -5.14 -9.92 7.86
C ARG A 235 -6.55 -9.75 8.41
N GLN A 236 -6.67 -9.57 9.73
CA GLN A 236 -7.98 -9.30 10.35
C GLN A 236 -8.57 -7.97 9.90
N TYR A 237 -7.77 -6.90 9.81
CA TYR A 237 -8.23 -5.62 9.25
C TYR A 237 -8.78 -5.78 7.84
N VAL A 238 -8.06 -6.47 6.96
CA VAL A 238 -8.51 -6.75 5.59
C VAL A 238 -9.78 -7.62 5.56
N ALA A 239 -9.90 -8.58 6.49
CA ALA A 239 -11.12 -9.38 6.61
C ALA A 239 -12.34 -8.57 7.13
N LEU A 240 -12.10 -7.54 7.92
CA LEU A 240 -13.14 -6.63 8.43
C LEU A 240 -13.54 -5.57 7.38
N THR A 241 -12.69 -5.30 6.40
CA THR A 241 -12.91 -4.30 5.34
C THR A 241 -13.04 -4.96 3.98
N THR A 242 -12.06 -4.78 3.10
CA THR A 242 -12.06 -5.36 1.76
C THR A 242 -10.69 -5.93 1.41
N LYS A 243 -10.66 -6.92 0.54
CA LYS A 243 -9.42 -7.48 0.01
C LYS A 243 -8.80 -6.56 -1.02
N PRO A 244 -7.46 -6.43 -1.05
CA PRO A 244 -6.78 -5.64 -2.07
C PRO A 244 -7.01 -6.17 -3.49
N ALA A 245 -7.30 -5.27 -4.42
CA ALA A 245 -7.27 -5.58 -5.84
C ALA A 245 -5.83 -5.82 -6.28
N VAL A 246 -5.56 -6.98 -6.87
CA VAL A 246 -4.21 -7.33 -7.33
C VAL A 246 -3.95 -6.69 -8.68
N PRO A 247 -2.87 -5.90 -8.85
CA PRO A 247 -2.47 -5.40 -10.16
C PRO A 247 -2.22 -6.55 -11.14
N PRO A 248 -2.41 -6.37 -12.44
CA PRO A 248 -1.98 -7.36 -13.43
C PRO A 248 -0.47 -7.67 -13.27
N ARG A 249 -0.08 -8.93 -13.52
CA ARG A 249 1.33 -9.36 -13.31
C ARG A 249 2.36 -8.47 -14.02
N TRP A 250 2.03 -7.93 -15.19
CA TRP A 250 2.92 -7.04 -15.93
C TRP A 250 3.20 -5.70 -15.22
N ALA A 251 2.34 -5.26 -14.31
CA ALA A 251 2.55 -4.05 -13.53
C ALA A 251 3.72 -4.16 -12.54
N PHE A 252 4.11 -5.39 -12.18
CA PHE A 252 5.28 -5.68 -11.34
C PHE A 252 6.60 -5.72 -12.15
N ALA A 253 6.60 -5.36 -13.42
CA ALA A 253 7.81 -5.13 -14.18
C ALA A 253 8.22 -3.65 -14.08
N PRO A 254 9.51 -3.29 -14.31
CA PRO A 254 9.91 -1.90 -14.34
C PRO A 254 9.10 -1.08 -15.36
N GLN A 255 8.77 0.14 -14.98
CA GLN A 255 7.95 1.08 -15.72
C GLN A 255 8.73 2.36 -16.01
N GLN A 256 8.41 3.06 -17.09
CA GLN A 256 9.05 4.32 -17.45
C GLN A 256 8.02 5.36 -17.90
N TRP A 257 8.23 6.62 -17.49
CA TRP A 257 7.39 7.74 -17.84
C TRP A 257 8.15 9.08 -17.83
N ARG A 258 7.56 10.11 -18.40
CA ARG A 258 7.98 11.51 -18.28
C ARG A 258 6.79 12.34 -17.83
N ASN A 259 7.05 13.45 -17.10
CA ASN A 259 6.02 14.43 -16.76
C ASN A 259 5.27 14.98 -17.98
N ALA A 260 5.98 15.16 -19.09
CA ALA A 260 5.35 15.51 -20.37
C ALA A 260 6.12 14.92 -21.53
N HIS A 261 5.41 14.29 -22.47
CA HIS A 261 5.91 13.99 -23.78
C HIS A 261 5.45 15.07 -24.77
N ASN A 262 6.37 15.68 -25.51
CA ASN A 262 6.04 16.72 -26.48
C ASN A 262 5.71 16.15 -27.86
N ALA A 263 6.04 14.90 -28.10
CA ALA A 263 5.76 14.20 -29.34
C ALA A 263 5.76 12.68 -29.13
N THR A 264 5.07 11.97 -30.02
CA THR A 264 5.09 10.51 -30.11
C THR A 264 6.51 9.94 -30.21
N SER A 265 7.41 10.66 -30.88
CA SER A 265 8.82 10.24 -31.03
C SER A 265 9.59 10.16 -29.72
N GLU A 266 9.27 11.00 -28.71
CA GLU A 266 9.93 10.94 -27.40
C GLU A 266 9.52 9.66 -26.64
N LEU A 267 8.25 9.28 -26.71
CA LEU A 267 7.75 8.04 -26.13
C LEU A 267 8.41 6.81 -26.76
N LEU A 268 8.53 6.79 -28.08
CA LEU A 268 9.19 5.70 -28.81
C LEU A 268 10.69 5.67 -28.56
N ASP A 269 11.34 6.83 -28.42
CA ASP A 269 12.78 6.91 -28.11
C ASP A 269 13.06 6.34 -26.72
N ASP A 270 12.28 6.68 -25.71
CA ASP A 270 12.44 6.14 -24.36
C ASP A 270 12.35 4.59 -24.35
N ALA A 271 11.35 4.03 -25.01
CA ALA A 271 11.24 2.58 -25.16
C ALA A 271 12.45 1.98 -25.89
N GLN A 272 12.90 2.60 -26.98
CA GLN A 272 14.07 2.17 -27.74
C GLN A 272 15.36 2.28 -26.92
N GLN A 273 15.53 3.34 -26.12
CA GLN A 273 16.69 3.52 -25.25
C GLN A 273 16.77 2.41 -24.20
N MET A 274 15.64 2.01 -23.60
CA MET A 274 15.59 0.88 -22.68
C MET A 274 16.02 -0.42 -23.39
N ARG A 275 15.44 -0.74 -24.55
CA ARG A 275 15.78 -1.96 -25.33
C ARG A 275 17.25 -1.98 -25.76
N THR A 276 17.76 -0.85 -26.26
CA THR A 276 19.16 -0.75 -26.71
C THR A 276 20.17 -0.98 -25.59
N ARG A 277 19.80 -0.64 -24.35
CA ARG A 277 20.63 -0.85 -23.15
C ARG A 277 20.32 -2.14 -22.42
N ALA A 278 19.40 -2.95 -22.95
CA ALA A 278 18.88 -4.13 -22.29
C ALA A 278 18.40 -3.83 -20.84
N ILE A 279 17.76 -2.68 -20.64
CA ILE A 279 17.06 -2.33 -19.40
C ILE A 279 15.67 -2.94 -19.51
N PRO A 280 15.28 -3.87 -18.61
CA PRO A 280 13.98 -4.49 -18.68
C PRO A 280 12.87 -3.49 -18.34
N GLY A 281 11.69 -3.70 -18.93
CA GLY A 281 10.50 -2.92 -18.65
C GLY A 281 9.31 -3.38 -19.48
N SER A 282 8.11 -3.22 -18.92
CA SER A 282 6.87 -3.66 -19.58
C SER A 282 5.79 -2.59 -19.62
N VAL A 283 6.05 -1.39 -19.12
CA VAL A 283 5.06 -0.31 -19.06
C VAL A 283 5.67 1.02 -19.45
N MET A 284 4.96 1.76 -20.27
CA MET A 284 5.23 3.15 -20.63
C MET A 284 4.02 4.00 -20.26
N TRP A 285 4.24 5.18 -19.64
CA TRP A 285 3.14 6.07 -19.30
C TRP A 285 3.17 7.33 -20.14
N ILE A 286 1.98 7.84 -20.44
CA ILE A 286 1.75 9.15 -21.05
C ILE A 286 1.04 9.99 -20.02
N ASP A 287 1.80 10.91 -19.40
CA ASP A 287 1.30 11.83 -18.40
C ASP A 287 0.69 13.09 -19.07
N ASN A 288 0.19 14.03 -18.29
CA ASN A 288 -0.38 15.29 -18.74
C ASN A 288 0.70 16.17 -19.42
N PRO A 289 0.36 16.90 -20.53
CA PRO A 289 -0.89 16.90 -21.28
C PRO A 289 -0.85 15.87 -22.45
N TRP A 290 -1.84 15.00 -22.50
CA TRP A 290 -2.01 14.08 -23.63
C TRP A 290 -3.34 14.28 -24.38
N GLN A 291 -4.28 15.00 -23.77
CA GLN A 291 -5.62 15.25 -24.28
C GLN A 291 -5.73 16.63 -24.94
N THR A 292 -6.73 16.81 -25.80
CA THR A 292 -7.04 18.11 -26.40
C THR A 292 -7.54 19.16 -25.40
N ALA A 293 -8.18 18.70 -24.31
CA ALA A 293 -8.63 19.49 -23.16
C ALA A 293 -8.73 18.59 -21.94
N TYR A 294 -8.77 19.15 -20.73
CA TYR A 294 -8.74 18.40 -19.47
C TYR A 294 -9.94 17.45 -19.33
N ASN A 295 -9.61 16.14 -19.42
CA ASN A 295 -10.53 15.02 -19.42
C ASN A 295 -11.56 15.03 -20.56
N SER A 296 -11.12 15.50 -21.72
CA SER A 296 -11.84 15.28 -22.99
C SER A 296 -11.83 13.80 -23.41
N PHE A 297 -10.85 13.04 -22.95
CA PHE A 297 -10.56 11.65 -23.38
C PHE A 297 -10.37 11.55 -24.89
N VAL A 298 -9.92 12.65 -25.50
CA VAL A 298 -9.54 12.74 -26.92
C VAL A 298 -8.03 13.00 -26.98
N ILE A 299 -7.28 12.07 -27.52
CA ILE A 299 -5.82 12.21 -27.63
C ILE A 299 -5.51 13.39 -28.57
N ASP A 300 -4.62 14.28 -28.13
CA ASP A 300 -4.13 15.39 -28.96
C ASP A 300 -3.21 14.86 -30.06
N GLU A 301 -3.74 14.62 -31.24
CA GLU A 301 -2.99 14.12 -32.39
C GLU A 301 -2.07 15.15 -33.01
N THR A 302 -2.12 16.43 -32.61
CA THR A 302 -1.11 17.43 -32.99
C THR A 302 0.19 17.19 -32.23
N ARG A 303 0.10 16.76 -30.99
CA ARG A 303 1.22 16.35 -30.13
C ARG A 303 1.61 14.89 -30.36
N PHE A 304 0.62 14.00 -30.38
CA PHE A 304 0.81 12.56 -30.51
C PHE A 304 0.42 12.04 -31.90
N ALA A 305 1.07 12.58 -32.94
CA ALA A 305 0.84 12.13 -34.32
C ALA A 305 1.06 10.61 -34.44
N GLN A 306 0.13 9.94 -35.13
CA GLN A 306 0.17 8.48 -35.36
C GLN A 306 0.25 7.64 -34.05
N ILE A 307 -0.39 8.07 -32.96
CA ILE A 307 -0.30 7.40 -31.66
C ILE A 307 -0.71 5.92 -31.71
N ASP A 308 -1.69 5.53 -32.50
CA ASP A 308 -2.12 4.13 -32.64
C ASP A 308 -1.01 3.24 -33.23
N ALA A 309 -0.25 3.75 -34.17
CA ALA A 309 0.92 3.05 -34.73
C ALA A 309 2.05 2.96 -33.69
N ALA A 310 2.21 4.00 -32.86
CA ALA A 310 3.18 4.00 -31.77
C ALA A 310 2.79 2.98 -30.68
N ILE A 311 1.53 2.93 -30.27
CA ILE A 311 1.04 1.93 -29.30
C ILE A 311 1.22 0.51 -29.86
N THR A 312 0.95 0.31 -31.15
CA THR A 312 1.22 -0.98 -31.83
C THR A 312 2.71 -1.33 -31.76
N THR A 313 3.59 -0.37 -32.01
CA THR A 313 5.05 -0.56 -31.93
C THR A 313 5.47 -0.91 -30.50
N LEU A 314 4.99 -0.17 -29.49
CA LEU A 314 5.27 -0.45 -28.08
C LEU A 314 4.78 -1.84 -27.69
N THR A 315 3.57 -2.22 -28.08
CA THR A 315 3.01 -3.55 -27.82
C THR A 315 3.87 -4.65 -28.45
N SER A 316 4.37 -4.44 -29.69
CA SER A 316 5.28 -5.39 -30.33
C SER A 316 6.59 -5.58 -29.58
N GLN A 317 7.04 -4.55 -28.86
CA GLN A 317 8.21 -4.58 -27.98
C GLN A 317 7.91 -5.07 -26.56
N GLY A 318 6.68 -5.51 -26.27
CA GLY A 318 6.26 -5.99 -24.95
C GLY A 318 6.03 -4.88 -23.93
N TYR A 319 5.47 -3.75 -24.36
CA TYR A 319 5.01 -2.69 -23.47
C TYR A 319 3.50 -2.57 -23.44
N LYS A 320 2.94 -2.27 -22.28
CA LYS A 320 1.60 -1.70 -22.06
C LYS A 320 1.69 -0.19 -21.93
N VAL A 321 0.62 0.52 -22.28
CA VAL A 321 0.57 1.98 -22.18
C VAL A 321 -0.45 2.39 -21.14
N VAL A 322 -0.05 3.28 -20.20
CA VAL A 322 -0.85 3.85 -19.12
C VAL A 322 -1.02 5.34 -19.37
N PHE A 323 -2.19 5.90 -19.06
CA PHE A 323 -2.50 7.32 -19.24
C PHE A 323 -2.83 7.98 -17.90
N TRP A 324 -2.54 9.27 -17.79
CA TRP A 324 -2.90 10.10 -16.63
C TRP A 324 -4.34 10.63 -16.73
N SER A 325 -5.01 10.83 -15.60
CA SER A 325 -6.35 11.43 -15.54
C SER A 325 -6.66 12.03 -14.18
N THR A 326 -7.73 12.85 -14.13
CA THR A 326 -8.28 13.48 -12.91
C THR A 326 -9.81 13.41 -12.91
N PRO A 327 -10.51 13.71 -11.79
CA PRO A 327 -11.97 13.62 -11.72
C PRO A 327 -12.72 14.89 -12.19
N TYR A 328 -12.06 15.78 -12.90
CA TYR A 328 -12.64 17.06 -13.33
C TYR A 328 -13.07 17.06 -14.78
N VAL A 329 -14.07 17.88 -15.11
CA VAL A 329 -14.34 18.36 -16.47
C VAL A 329 -13.90 19.80 -16.61
N GLY A 330 -12.86 20.03 -17.38
CA GLY A 330 -12.27 21.35 -17.60
C GLY A 330 -13.24 22.37 -18.20
N LYS A 331 -12.77 23.62 -18.32
CA LYS A 331 -13.58 24.75 -18.77
C LYS A 331 -13.31 25.16 -20.22
N GLU A 332 -12.49 24.39 -20.91
CA GLU A 332 -12.14 24.63 -22.31
C GLU A 332 -13.35 24.53 -23.26
N ALA A 333 -13.30 25.26 -24.35
CA ALA A 333 -14.42 25.36 -25.30
C ALA A 333 -14.83 24.00 -25.88
N GLU A 334 -13.90 23.08 -26.02
CA GLU A 334 -14.13 21.72 -26.50
C GLU A 334 -15.05 20.91 -25.58
N LEU A 335 -15.03 21.23 -24.27
CA LEU A 335 -15.82 20.56 -23.23
C LEU A 335 -17.19 21.19 -22.99
N ALA A 336 -17.55 22.24 -23.73
CA ALA A 336 -18.81 22.95 -23.50
C ALA A 336 -20.05 22.05 -23.62
N ALA A 337 -20.04 21.11 -24.57
CA ALA A 337 -21.14 20.15 -24.75
C ALA A 337 -21.21 19.14 -23.58
N ASP A 338 -20.06 18.61 -23.16
CA ASP A 338 -19.95 17.65 -22.05
C ASP A 338 -20.39 18.29 -20.73
N ARG A 339 -19.99 19.56 -20.50
CA ARG A 339 -20.43 20.34 -19.33
C ARG A 339 -21.92 20.60 -19.35
N ALA A 340 -22.48 21.00 -20.50
CA ALA A 340 -23.91 21.24 -20.65
C ALA A 340 -24.74 19.96 -20.42
N GLU A 341 -24.26 18.83 -20.94
CA GLU A 341 -24.89 17.52 -20.70
C GLU A 341 -24.83 17.14 -19.20
N GLY A 342 -23.66 17.23 -18.58
CA GLY A 342 -23.48 16.89 -17.17
C GLY A 342 -24.33 17.77 -16.25
N ILE A 343 -24.43 19.08 -16.51
CA ILE A 343 -25.33 19.99 -15.76
C ILE A 343 -26.78 19.57 -15.94
N ALA A 344 -27.22 19.31 -17.18
CA ALA A 344 -28.61 18.96 -17.46
C ALA A 344 -29.04 17.61 -16.85
N LYS A 345 -28.11 16.73 -16.57
CA LYS A 345 -28.31 15.41 -15.99
C LYS A 345 -27.91 15.30 -14.52
N ASP A 346 -27.52 16.41 -13.89
CA ASP A 346 -27.02 16.48 -12.51
C ASP A 346 -25.82 15.57 -12.25
N TYR A 347 -24.85 15.49 -13.16
CA TYR A 347 -23.69 14.61 -13.05
C TYR A 347 -22.52 15.23 -12.29
N PHE A 348 -22.63 16.47 -11.87
CA PHE A 348 -21.60 17.18 -11.12
C PHE A 348 -21.99 17.42 -9.68
N ILE A 349 -20.99 17.50 -8.81
CA ILE A 349 -21.15 17.96 -7.43
C ILE A 349 -21.73 19.38 -7.44
N THR A 350 -22.66 19.64 -6.53
CA THR A 350 -23.33 20.94 -6.42
C THR A 350 -23.00 21.63 -5.10
N ASN A 351 -23.22 22.93 -5.05
CA ASN A 351 -23.23 23.69 -3.81
C ASN A 351 -24.59 23.55 -3.09
N ASP A 352 -24.77 24.26 -1.97
CA ASP A 352 -26.00 24.26 -1.18
C ASP A 352 -27.25 24.66 -1.93
N SER A 353 -27.11 25.54 -2.92
CA SER A 353 -28.23 25.94 -3.76
C SER A 353 -28.61 24.90 -4.82
N GLY A 354 -27.92 23.76 -4.87
CA GLY A 354 -28.10 22.72 -5.87
C GLY A 354 -27.55 23.08 -7.25
N THR A 355 -26.60 24.02 -7.30
CA THR A 355 -26.00 24.48 -8.56
C THR A 355 -24.61 23.89 -8.72
N ALA A 356 -24.35 23.25 -9.87
CA ALA A 356 -23.02 22.81 -10.24
C ALA A 356 -22.08 24.01 -10.38
N PHE A 357 -20.84 23.88 -9.91
CA PHE A 357 -19.89 24.97 -9.86
C PHE A 357 -18.49 24.52 -10.26
N ASP A 358 -17.68 25.47 -10.68
CA ASP A 358 -16.26 25.25 -10.97
C ASP A 358 -15.46 25.30 -9.68
N TRP A 359 -14.73 24.22 -9.39
CA TRP A 359 -13.75 24.15 -8.32
C TRP A 359 -12.37 24.53 -8.84
N PRO A 360 -11.62 25.38 -8.14
CA PRO A 360 -10.27 25.74 -8.54
C PRO A 360 -9.34 24.53 -8.38
N TRP A 361 -8.53 24.27 -9.39
CA TRP A 361 -7.44 23.32 -9.33
C TRP A 361 -6.25 23.83 -10.15
N GLN A 362 -5.12 23.10 -10.16
CA GLN A 362 -3.82 23.58 -10.63
C GLN A 362 -3.84 24.21 -12.04
N ASP A 363 -4.48 23.56 -12.99
CA ASP A 363 -4.47 23.96 -14.40
C ASP A 363 -5.75 24.70 -14.85
N GLY A 364 -6.56 25.10 -13.91
CA GLY A 364 -7.77 25.89 -14.15
C GLY A 364 -9.00 25.34 -13.45
N PRO A 365 -10.09 26.11 -13.44
CA PRO A 365 -11.31 25.67 -12.82
C PRO A 365 -11.98 24.54 -13.60
N GLY A 366 -12.52 23.55 -12.88
CA GLY A 366 -13.26 22.42 -13.44
C GLY A 366 -14.40 21.97 -12.56
N MET A 367 -15.38 21.28 -13.13
CA MET A 367 -16.49 20.68 -12.40
C MET A 367 -16.12 19.26 -11.96
N LEU A 368 -16.25 19.00 -10.65
CA LEU A 368 -16.07 17.66 -10.10
C LEU A 368 -17.24 16.75 -10.48
N VAL A 369 -16.95 15.55 -10.96
CA VAL A 369 -17.96 14.55 -11.26
C VAL A 369 -18.49 13.92 -9.99
N ASP A 370 -19.80 13.80 -9.84
CA ASP A 370 -20.47 13.11 -8.73
C ASP A 370 -20.54 11.59 -8.98
N PHE A 371 -19.51 10.86 -8.59
CA PHE A 371 -19.45 9.40 -8.74
C PHE A 371 -20.40 8.63 -7.82
N THR A 372 -21.11 9.32 -6.91
CA THR A 372 -22.17 8.70 -6.12
C THR A 372 -23.46 8.55 -6.91
N ARG A 373 -23.49 9.04 -8.15
CA ARG A 373 -24.60 9.00 -9.07
C ARG A 373 -24.33 8.02 -10.22
N ASP A 374 -25.08 6.93 -10.29
CA ASP A 374 -24.90 5.87 -11.30
C ASP A 374 -24.81 6.38 -12.73
N GLY A 375 -25.64 7.35 -13.10
CA GLY A 375 -25.63 7.94 -14.43
C GLY A 375 -24.33 8.70 -14.74
N ALA A 376 -23.74 9.38 -13.76
CA ALA A 376 -22.48 10.09 -13.90
C ALA A 376 -21.30 9.12 -14.07
N THR A 377 -21.27 8.05 -13.26
CA THR A 377 -20.26 6.99 -13.36
C THR A 377 -20.30 6.29 -14.72
N ALA A 378 -21.49 5.95 -15.21
CA ALA A 378 -21.66 5.35 -16.52
C ALA A 378 -21.22 6.28 -17.67
N TRP A 379 -21.61 7.56 -17.58
CA TRP A 379 -21.23 8.61 -18.52
C TRP A 379 -19.70 8.84 -18.55
N TRP A 380 -19.02 8.81 -17.39
CA TRP A 380 -17.58 8.92 -17.29
C TRP A 380 -16.87 7.67 -17.86
N ARG A 381 -17.38 6.49 -17.54
CA ARG A 381 -16.83 5.21 -18.03
C ARG A 381 -16.90 5.10 -19.56
N GLU A 382 -17.92 5.66 -20.18
CA GLU A 382 -18.01 5.74 -21.66
C GLU A 382 -16.84 6.52 -22.29
N ARG A 383 -16.36 7.55 -21.59
CA ARG A 383 -15.20 8.34 -22.02
C ARG A 383 -13.89 7.58 -21.81
N ILE A 384 -13.72 6.94 -20.69
CA ILE A 384 -12.58 6.05 -20.40
C ILE A 384 -12.47 4.97 -21.48
N GLN A 385 -13.57 4.37 -21.90
CA GLN A 385 -13.60 3.33 -22.92
C GLN A 385 -13.06 3.81 -24.27
N ARG A 386 -13.15 5.11 -24.60
CA ARG A 386 -12.58 5.67 -25.84
C ARG A 386 -11.05 5.49 -25.85
N VAL A 387 -10.41 5.68 -24.72
CA VAL A 387 -8.94 5.57 -24.59
C VAL A 387 -8.51 4.11 -24.48
N ILE A 388 -9.29 3.28 -23.76
CA ILE A 388 -9.06 1.83 -23.70
C ILE A 388 -9.13 1.22 -25.11
N ALA A 389 -10.10 1.62 -25.91
CA ALA A 389 -10.21 1.18 -27.30
C ALA A 389 -9.01 1.57 -28.18
N ARG A 390 -8.24 2.59 -27.79
CA ARG A 390 -6.98 3.02 -28.42
C ARG A 390 -5.75 2.32 -27.86
N GLY A 391 -5.91 1.43 -26.85
CA GLY A 391 -4.83 0.60 -26.32
C GLY A 391 -4.35 0.98 -24.91
N ALA A 392 -5.07 1.83 -24.17
CA ALA A 392 -4.77 2.05 -22.77
C ALA A 392 -4.95 0.76 -21.97
N ALA A 393 -3.96 0.41 -21.13
CA ALA A 393 -3.98 -0.76 -20.26
C ALA A 393 -4.14 -0.37 -18.77
N GLY A 394 -4.12 0.92 -18.47
CA GLY A 394 -4.25 1.43 -17.12
C GLY A 394 -4.24 2.95 -17.07
N PHE A 395 -4.38 3.48 -15.84
CA PHE A 395 -4.39 4.91 -15.60
C PHE A 395 -3.62 5.28 -14.33
N LYS A 396 -2.89 6.41 -14.38
CA LYS A 396 -2.46 7.18 -13.22
C LYS A 396 -3.61 8.12 -12.85
N LEU A 397 -4.22 7.91 -11.70
CA LEU A 397 -5.36 8.68 -11.23
C LEU A 397 -4.90 9.69 -10.17
N ASP A 398 -4.85 10.93 -10.59
CA ASP A 398 -4.39 12.04 -9.79
C ASP A 398 -5.56 12.77 -9.14
N PHE A 399 -5.30 13.50 -8.06
CA PHE A 399 -6.28 14.25 -7.29
C PHE A 399 -7.35 13.36 -6.60
N ALA A 400 -8.57 13.89 -6.39
CA ALA A 400 -9.72 13.32 -5.67
C ALA A 400 -9.76 13.62 -4.16
N GLU A 401 -8.87 14.46 -3.66
CA GLU A 401 -8.87 14.95 -2.27
C GLU A 401 -9.69 16.24 -2.08
N GLU A 402 -10.20 16.84 -3.15
CA GLU A 402 -10.76 18.20 -3.19
C GLU A 402 -12.15 18.35 -2.57
N VAL A 403 -12.83 17.25 -2.29
CA VAL A 403 -14.09 17.28 -1.54
C VAL A 403 -13.77 17.46 -0.06
N VAL A 404 -13.24 18.63 0.31
CA VAL A 404 -12.74 18.90 1.66
C VAL A 404 -13.86 19.20 2.65
N PRO A 405 -13.68 18.87 3.96
CA PRO A 405 -14.68 19.14 4.98
C PRO A 405 -14.78 20.62 5.33
N ASP A 406 -13.64 21.33 5.26
CA ASP A 406 -13.55 22.73 5.65
C ASP A 406 -12.48 23.51 4.87
N ILE A 407 -12.64 24.82 4.84
CA ILE A 407 -11.58 25.76 4.46
C ILE A 407 -11.43 26.79 5.58
N GLY A 408 -10.29 26.78 6.27
CA GLY A 408 -9.98 27.74 7.33
C GLY A 408 -10.92 27.67 8.53
N GLY A 409 -11.41 26.49 8.88
CA GLY A 409 -12.30 26.23 10.01
C GLY A 409 -13.80 26.46 9.69
N ASN A 410 -14.15 26.80 8.46
CA ASN A 410 -15.54 26.93 8.03
C ASN A 410 -15.91 25.73 7.16
N ILE A 411 -17.07 25.13 7.42
CA ILE A 411 -17.61 24.05 6.60
C ILE A 411 -17.75 24.50 5.15
N VAL A 412 -17.22 23.68 4.24
CA VAL A 412 -17.44 23.84 2.79
C VAL A 412 -18.50 22.83 2.39
N GLU A 413 -19.61 23.32 1.86
CA GLU A 413 -20.69 22.45 1.47
C GLU A 413 -20.55 21.98 0.02
N PHE A 414 -20.20 20.71 -0.13
CA PHE A 414 -20.35 19.95 -1.37
C PHE A 414 -21.54 19.02 -1.22
N ARG A 415 -22.45 19.04 -2.17
CA ARG A 415 -23.59 18.14 -2.20
C ARG A 415 -23.44 17.11 -3.30
N LEU A 416 -23.37 15.86 -2.87
CA LEU A 416 -23.37 14.69 -3.72
C LEU A 416 -24.76 14.03 -3.69
N ALA A 417 -25.06 13.14 -4.64
CA ALA A 417 -26.31 12.40 -4.64
C ALA A 417 -26.48 11.52 -3.39
N ALA A 418 -25.39 10.99 -2.85
CA ALA A 418 -25.40 10.14 -1.66
C ALA A 418 -25.46 10.95 -0.34
N GLY A 419 -25.23 12.26 -0.35
CA GLY A 419 -25.26 13.13 0.83
C GLY A 419 -24.30 14.31 0.72
N ASP A 420 -23.95 14.87 1.86
CA ASP A 420 -23.00 15.98 1.97
C ASP A 420 -21.55 15.48 2.13
N ASN A 421 -20.61 16.43 2.07
CA ASN A 421 -19.18 16.12 2.24
C ASN A 421 -18.81 15.63 3.65
N SER A 422 -19.60 15.93 4.68
CA SER A 422 -19.33 15.44 6.04
C SER A 422 -19.45 13.91 6.14
N SER A 423 -20.31 13.32 5.29
CA SER A 423 -20.53 11.87 5.24
C SER A 423 -19.76 11.17 4.10
N HIS A 424 -19.32 11.92 3.07
CA HIS A 424 -18.72 11.33 1.85
C HIS A 424 -17.33 11.87 1.52
N HIS A 425 -16.79 12.75 2.34
CA HIS A 425 -15.47 13.34 2.15
C HIS A 425 -14.38 12.30 1.87
N ASN A 426 -14.20 11.33 2.77
CA ASN A 426 -13.21 10.27 2.62
C ASN A 426 -13.62 9.18 1.62
N ARG A 427 -14.82 9.23 1.03
CA ARG A 427 -15.32 8.21 0.09
C ARG A 427 -15.36 8.65 -1.37
N TYR A 428 -15.10 9.92 -1.63
CA TYR A 428 -15.18 10.44 -2.99
C TYR A 428 -14.22 9.70 -3.95
N ALA A 429 -12.99 9.45 -3.48
CA ALA A 429 -11.97 8.75 -4.26
C ALA A 429 -12.39 7.33 -4.68
N GLU A 430 -13.13 6.60 -3.83
CA GLU A 430 -13.61 5.24 -4.13
C GLU A 430 -14.45 5.20 -5.42
N GLY A 431 -15.41 6.10 -5.56
CA GLY A 431 -16.27 6.17 -6.74
C GLY A 431 -15.50 6.53 -8.01
N TYR A 432 -14.49 7.41 -7.87
CA TYR A 432 -13.60 7.79 -8.96
C TYR A 432 -12.77 6.58 -9.43
N HIS A 433 -12.13 5.86 -8.51
CA HIS A 433 -11.31 4.69 -8.82
C HIS A 433 -12.14 3.53 -9.38
N ASP A 434 -13.35 3.31 -8.82
CA ASP A 434 -14.30 2.30 -9.32
C ASP A 434 -14.67 2.54 -10.79
N ALA A 435 -14.92 3.80 -11.16
CA ALA A 435 -15.26 4.14 -12.53
C ALA A 435 -14.17 3.70 -13.53
N TYR A 436 -12.90 3.77 -13.15
CA TYR A 436 -11.76 3.38 -13.99
C TYR A 436 -11.49 1.88 -13.94
N LEU A 437 -11.40 1.28 -12.77
CA LEU A 437 -11.06 -0.14 -12.65
C LEU A 437 -12.10 -1.01 -13.34
N ASN A 438 -13.38 -0.71 -13.14
CA ASN A 438 -14.49 -1.43 -13.74
C ASN A 438 -14.76 -1.06 -15.22
N ALA A 439 -13.95 -0.18 -15.82
CA ALA A 439 -13.91 -0.01 -17.26
C ALA A 439 -13.08 -1.10 -17.96
N PHE A 440 -12.25 -1.83 -17.24
CA PHE A 440 -11.46 -2.97 -17.73
C PHE A 440 -12.13 -4.31 -17.38
N PRO A 441 -11.82 -5.38 -18.12
CA PRO A 441 -12.12 -6.73 -17.67
C PRO A 441 -11.46 -7.02 -16.29
N PRO A 442 -12.08 -7.84 -15.44
CA PRO A 442 -11.53 -8.14 -14.12
C PRO A 442 -10.07 -8.65 -14.18
N GLY A 443 -9.20 -8.03 -13.42
CA GLY A 443 -7.77 -8.37 -13.32
C GLY A 443 -6.89 -7.88 -14.47
N GLU A 444 -7.42 -7.11 -15.44
CA GLU A 444 -6.65 -6.60 -16.58
C GLU A 444 -6.25 -5.12 -16.43
N GLY A 445 -7.04 -4.32 -15.69
CA GLY A 445 -6.78 -2.90 -15.49
C GLY A 445 -5.70 -2.64 -14.42
N PHE A 446 -4.81 -1.69 -14.70
CA PHE A 446 -3.84 -1.19 -13.74
C PHE A 446 -4.19 0.25 -13.36
N LEU A 447 -4.33 0.51 -12.08
CA LEU A 447 -4.48 1.86 -11.54
C LEU A 447 -3.32 2.15 -10.59
N ILE A 448 -2.76 3.33 -10.71
CA ILE A 448 -1.90 3.92 -9.70
C ILE A 448 -2.52 5.24 -9.27
N THR A 449 -2.93 5.31 -8.00
CA THR A 449 -3.78 6.38 -7.48
C THR A 449 -3.07 7.17 -6.40
N ARG A 450 -3.36 8.46 -6.30
CA ARG A 450 -2.83 9.32 -5.23
C ARG A 450 -3.69 9.23 -3.97
N ALA A 451 -4.98 9.44 -4.12
CA ALA A 451 -5.95 9.42 -3.04
C ALA A 451 -6.45 8.00 -2.73
N GLY A 452 -7.03 7.85 -1.56
CA GLY A 452 -7.72 6.63 -1.12
C GLY A 452 -8.24 6.79 0.30
N ALA A 453 -8.99 5.80 0.80
CA ALA A 453 -9.42 5.72 2.18
C ALA A 453 -9.54 4.26 2.64
N TRP A 454 -9.82 4.04 3.92
CA TRP A 454 -10.07 2.70 4.41
C TRP A 454 -11.21 2.02 3.66
N GLY A 455 -11.08 0.73 3.34
CA GLY A 455 -12.12 -0.01 2.61
C GLY A 455 -12.05 0.07 1.09
N GLU A 456 -11.25 0.97 0.50
CA GLU A 456 -11.11 1.11 -0.96
C GLU A 456 -10.10 0.16 -1.61
N GLN A 457 -9.49 -0.72 -0.85
CA GLN A 457 -8.45 -1.63 -1.36
C GLN A 457 -8.92 -2.46 -2.56
N HIS A 458 -10.23 -2.69 -2.69
CA HIS A 458 -10.82 -3.49 -3.76
C HIS A 458 -10.93 -2.77 -5.13
N VAL A 459 -10.85 -1.44 -5.14
CA VAL A 459 -10.90 -0.61 -6.37
C VAL A 459 -9.58 0.08 -6.66
N ASN A 460 -8.57 -0.13 -5.81
CA ASN A 460 -7.29 0.55 -5.88
C ASN A 460 -6.17 -0.48 -6.05
N THR A 461 -5.58 -0.58 -7.25
CA THR A 461 -4.57 -1.61 -7.54
C THR A 461 -3.17 -1.23 -7.07
N SER A 462 -2.86 0.06 -6.92
CA SER A 462 -1.62 0.53 -6.31
C SER A 462 -1.71 2.00 -5.92
N ILE A 463 -0.92 2.41 -4.93
CA ILE A 463 -0.81 3.79 -4.45
C ILE A 463 0.52 4.40 -4.89
N TRP A 464 0.50 5.68 -5.21
CA TRP A 464 1.67 6.54 -5.35
C TRP A 464 1.55 7.73 -4.37
N PRO A 465 2.65 8.19 -3.76
CA PRO A 465 2.61 9.14 -2.64
C PRO A 465 2.37 10.60 -3.03
N GLY A 466 2.08 10.90 -4.29
CA GLY A 466 2.11 12.25 -4.82
C GLY A 466 3.53 12.76 -5.09
N ASP A 467 3.67 14.06 -5.23
CA ASP A 467 4.85 14.75 -5.74
C ASP A 467 5.90 14.98 -4.64
N LEU A 468 6.78 14.01 -4.40
CA LEU A 468 7.83 14.10 -3.38
C LEU A 468 9.02 14.96 -3.84
N ASP A 469 9.79 15.47 -2.87
CA ASP A 469 11.05 16.18 -3.11
C ASP A 469 12.10 15.25 -3.71
N SER A 470 12.91 15.76 -4.66
CA SER A 470 13.96 14.95 -5.33
C SER A 470 15.26 14.93 -4.52
N ASP A 471 15.18 14.58 -3.24
CA ASP A 471 16.30 14.60 -2.30
C ASP A 471 16.19 13.53 -1.19
N PHE A 472 16.97 13.69 -0.12
CA PHE A 472 16.97 12.88 1.09
C PHE A 472 16.33 13.59 2.28
N GLY A 473 15.53 14.63 2.02
CA GLY A 473 14.86 15.42 3.05
C GLY A 473 13.78 14.63 3.78
N GLU A 474 13.59 14.93 5.05
CA GLU A 474 12.46 14.43 5.84
C GLU A 474 11.24 15.33 5.61
N HIS A 475 10.05 14.75 5.79
CA HIS A 475 8.79 15.49 5.73
C HIS A 475 8.64 16.48 6.90
N GLY A 476 8.09 17.65 6.63
CA GLY A 476 7.68 18.61 7.64
C GLY A 476 8.79 19.47 8.25
N LEU A 477 10.01 19.36 7.75
CA LEU A 477 11.09 20.28 8.13
C LEU A 477 10.90 21.63 7.47
N ILE A 478 11.41 22.69 8.11
CA ILE A 478 11.41 24.04 7.53
C ILE A 478 12.73 24.25 6.77
N LYS A 479 12.63 24.36 5.45
CA LYS A 479 13.75 24.66 4.56
C LYS A 479 13.40 25.92 3.74
N ASP A 480 14.22 26.94 3.80
CA ASP A 480 14.01 28.21 3.10
C ASP A 480 12.63 28.87 3.41
N GLY A 481 12.17 28.68 4.66
CA GLY A 481 10.87 29.21 5.13
C GLY A 481 9.64 28.43 4.67
N LYS A 482 9.83 27.28 4.00
CA LYS A 482 8.76 26.38 3.57
C LYS A 482 8.87 25.02 4.26
N LYS A 483 7.74 24.39 4.51
CA LYS A 483 7.68 23.01 5.00
C LYS A 483 8.04 22.06 3.85
N THR A 484 8.96 21.12 4.10
CA THR A 484 9.36 20.09 3.13
C THR A 484 8.27 19.01 3.01
N ILE A 485 8.06 18.50 1.79
CA ILE A 485 7.17 17.36 1.53
C ILE A 485 7.83 16.05 1.93
N GLY A 486 9.14 16.00 1.79
CA GLY A 486 10.00 14.85 2.01
C GLY A 486 10.37 14.12 0.73
N GLY A 487 11.59 13.60 0.72
CA GLY A 487 12.18 12.86 -0.39
C GLY A 487 12.17 11.34 -0.17
N LEU A 488 13.30 10.69 -0.45
CA LEU A 488 13.43 9.23 -0.34
C LEU A 488 13.03 8.65 1.04
N PRO A 489 13.37 9.26 2.19
CA PRO A 489 12.91 8.75 3.48
C PRO A 489 11.38 8.75 3.59
N SER A 490 10.71 9.78 3.07
CA SER A 490 9.25 9.87 3.05
C SER A 490 8.62 8.83 2.12
N ALA A 491 9.19 8.59 0.94
CA ALA A 491 8.73 7.54 0.04
C ALA A 491 8.73 6.16 0.72
N ILE A 492 9.80 5.84 1.45
CA ILE A 492 9.90 4.57 2.20
C ILE A 492 8.87 4.51 3.33
N ALA A 493 8.74 5.57 4.11
CA ALA A 493 7.83 5.64 5.24
C ALA A 493 6.37 5.43 4.81
N ARG A 494 5.93 6.13 3.74
CA ARG A 494 4.59 6.03 3.17
C ARG A 494 4.30 4.62 2.66
N GLY A 495 5.20 4.03 1.87
CA GLY A 495 5.04 2.67 1.36
C GLY A 495 4.93 1.62 2.45
N LEU A 496 5.75 1.73 3.50
CA LEU A 496 5.72 0.81 4.64
C LEU A 496 4.50 1.01 5.54
N GLY A 497 4.05 2.25 5.75
CA GLY A 497 2.83 2.56 6.48
C GLY A 497 1.58 2.01 5.78
N LEU A 498 1.47 2.25 4.46
CA LEU A 498 0.40 1.73 3.63
C LEU A 498 0.36 0.20 3.61
N SER A 499 1.51 -0.45 3.50
CA SER A 499 1.59 -1.90 3.40
C SER A 499 0.95 -2.62 4.59
N VAL A 500 1.11 -2.08 5.80
CA VAL A 500 0.49 -2.62 7.02
C VAL A 500 -0.89 -2.02 7.32
N SER A 501 -1.38 -1.13 6.45
CA SER A 501 -2.73 -0.54 6.53
C SER A 501 -3.68 -1.11 5.46
N GLY A 502 -3.34 -2.29 4.87
CA GLY A 502 -4.17 -2.98 3.89
C GLY A 502 -3.93 -2.57 2.44
N TYR A 503 -2.91 -1.74 2.15
CA TYR A 503 -2.52 -1.33 0.80
C TYR A 503 -1.13 -1.90 0.44
N PRO A 504 -1.05 -3.18 0.04
CA PRO A 504 0.21 -3.88 -0.15
C PRO A 504 0.99 -3.49 -1.41
N PHE A 505 0.36 -2.73 -2.33
CA PHE A 505 0.96 -2.36 -3.61
C PHE A 505 1.22 -0.85 -3.65
N TYR A 506 2.48 -0.50 -3.85
CA TYR A 506 2.96 0.87 -3.77
C TYR A 506 4.12 1.11 -4.72
N GLY A 507 4.14 2.28 -5.35
CA GLY A 507 5.26 2.77 -6.14
C GLY A 507 5.41 4.27 -5.98
N SER A 508 6.65 4.77 -5.98
CA SER A 508 6.95 6.20 -5.96
C SER A 508 7.83 6.56 -7.14
N ASP A 509 7.78 7.82 -7.54
CA ASP A 509 8.60 8.36 -8.63
C ASP A 509 10.08 8.20 -8.30
N ILE A 510 10.81 7.41 -9.10
CA ILE A 510 12.23 7.17 -8.84
C ILE A 510 13.04 8.43 -9.07
N GLY A 511 13.61 8.94 -7.99
CA GLY A 511 14.33 10.20 -7.94
C GLY A 511 13.55 11.37 -7.33
N GLY A 512 12.27 11.17 -6.98
CA GLY A 512 11.33 12.20 -6.57
C GLY A 512 10.62 12.85 -7.76
N PHE A 513 9.66 13.72 -7.51
CA PHE A 513 8.93 14.45 -8.55
C PHE A 513 9.40 15.90 -8.68
N LYS A 514 9.51 16.60 -7.54
CA LYS A 514 9.87 18.01 -7.54
C LYS A 514 11.38 18.19 -7.75
N ASP A 515 11.73 19.17 -8.58
CA ASP A 515 13.10 19.48 -8.90
C ASP A 515 13.87 18.38 -9.67
N ARG A 516 15.16 18.62 -9.87
CA ARG A 516 16.07 17.70 -10.57
C ARG A 516 16.77 16.79 -9.55
N PRO A 517 16.62 15.48 -9.61
CA PRO A 517 17.40 14.58 -8.76
C PRO A 517 18.90 14.62 -9.10
N THR A 518 19.73 14.42 -8.08
CA THR A 518 21.14 14.08 -8.30
C THR A 518 21.26 12.63 -8.76
N THR A 519 22.43 12.26 -9.34
CA THR A 519 22.72 10.85 -9.66
C THR A 519 22.53 9.96 -8.41
N GLU A 520 22.97 10.43 -7.25
CA GLU A 520 22.84 9.68 -5.99
C GLU A 520 21.36 9.50 -5.59
N THR A 521 20.57 10.56 -5.65
CA THR A 521 19.13 10.49 -5.34
C THR A 521 18.43 9.48 -6.24
N LEU A 522 18.64 9.59 -7.56
CA LEU A 522 18.07 8.67 -8.54
C LEU A 522 18.43 7.21 -8.24
N LEU A 523 19.72 6.93 -8.01
CA LEU A 523 20.19 5.55 -7.84
C LEU A 523 19.80 4.96 -6.49
N ARG A 524 19.85 5.72 -5.38
CA ARG A 524 19.37 5.23 -4.08
C ARG A 524 17.87 4.96 -4.08
N TRP A 525 17.11 5.77 -4.81
CA TRP A 525 15.68 5.54 -4.99
C TRP A 525 15.40 4.31 -5.84
N ALA A 526 16.13 4.11 -6.94
CA ALA A 526 16.04 2.90 -7.76
C ALA A 526 16.38 1.63 -6.98
N GLN A 527 17.40 1.70 -6.10
CA GLN A 527 17.75 0.62 -5.18
C GLN A 527 16.58 0.25 -4.27
N TYR A 528 15.95 1.22 -3.62
CA TYR A 528 14.75 1.02 -2.81
C TYR A 528 13.61 0.42 -3.63
N ALA A 529 13.25 1.04 -4.74
CA ALA A 529 12.12 0.65 -5.57
C ALA A 529 12.27 -0.77 -6.14
N SER A 530 13.51 -1.24 -6.37
CA SER A 530 13.77 -2.58 -6.90
C SER A 530 13.34 -3.73 -5.97
N LEU A 531 13.20 -3.47 -4.69
CA LEU A 531 12.69 -4.41 -3.68
C LEU A 531 11.26 -4.02 -3.20
N GLY A 532 10.64 -3.03 -3.85
CA GLY A 532 9.24 -2.66 -3.71
C GLY A 532 8.32 -3.45 -4.63
N THR A 533 7.05 -3.07 -4.69
CA THR A 533 6.06 -3.75 -5.54
C THR A 533 5.97 -3.14 -6.94
N ILE A 534 5.95 -1.81 -7.05
CA ILE A 534 5.88 -1.09 -8.32
C ILE A 534 7.17 -0.26 -8.48
N MET A 535 7.91 -0.54 -9.55
CA MET A 535 9.16 0.16 -9.87
C MET A 535 8.93 1.10 -11.05
N GLN A 536 8.65 2.39 -10.78
CA GLN A 536 8.35 3.39 -11.81
C GLN A 536 9.46 4.44 -11.93
N LEU A 537 10.09 4.50 -13.08
CA LEU A 537 11.11 5.49 -13.42
C LEU A 537 10.47 6.71 -14.06
N GLY A 538 10.50 7.84 -13.40
CA GLY A 538 9.99 9.11 -13.90
C GLY A 538 9.83 10.14 -12.79
N GLY A 539 9.47 11.35 -13.16
CA GLY A 539 9.27 12.46 -12.24
C GLY A 539 9.00 13.77 -12.98
N GLY A 540 8.77 14.85 -12.22
CA GLY A 540 8.56 16.19 -12.77
C GLY A 540 9.83 16.82 -13.31
N GLY A 541 9.68 17.95 -14.01
CA GLY A 541 10.81 18.70 -14.58
C GLY A 541 11.52 17.95 -15.72
N PRO A 542 12.86 17.97 -15.75
CA PRO A 542 13.64 17.23 -16.74
C PRO A 542 13.43 15.71 -16.61
N SER A 543 13.58 14.99 -17.72
CA SER A 543 13.47 13.54 -17.74
C SER A 543 14.40 12.87 -16.70
N HIS A 544 13.88 11.88 -15.97
CA HIS A 544 14.64 11.07 -15.01
C HIS A 544 15.38 9.89 -15.68
N ASN A 545 15.61 9.96 -16.99
CA ASN A 545 16.26 8.90 -17.75
C ASN A 545 17.73 8.72 -17.34
N PRO A 546 18.15 7.61 -16.73
CA PRO A 546 19.51 7.42 -16.22
C PRO A 546 20.58 7.37 -17.32
N TRP A 547 20.16 7.27 -18.57
CA TRP A 547 21.05 7.35 -19.76
C TRP A 547 21.27 8.77 -20.25
N ASP A 548 20.62 9.77 -19.71
CA ASP A 548 20.88 11.18 -20.03
C ASP A 548 22.14 11.66 -19.32
N THR A 549 23.28 11.56 -19.99
CA THR A 549 24.60 11.95 -19.45
C THR A 549 24.77 13.47 -19.31
N THR A 550 23.79 14.27 -19.74
CA THR A 550 23.79 15.71 -19.46
C THR A 550 23.26 16.00 -18.06
N GLN A 551 22.58 15.03 -17.44
CA GLN A 551 22.01 15.12 -16.10
C GLN A 551 22.70 14.22 -15.09
N PHE A 552 23.08 13.00 -15.50
CA PHE A 552 23.55 11.95 -14.61
C PHE A 552 24.96 11.48 -15.01
N ASP A 553 25.61 10.86 -14.03
CA ASP A 553 26.93 10.26 -14.26
C ASP A 553 26.86 9.18 -15.36
N PRO A 554 27.91 8.99 -16.14
CA PRO A 554 27.92 8.03 -17.27
C PRO A 554 27.57 6.59 -16.88
N ASN A 555 27.80 6.21 -15.58
CA ASN A 555 27.50 4.88 -15.07
C ASN A 555 26.07 4.74 -14.55
N ALA A 556 25.30 5.82 -14.49
CA ALA A 556 23.95 5.79 -13.89
C ALA A 556 23.05 4.76 -14.54
N ALA A 557 23.04 4.69 -15.89
CA ALA A 557 22.24 3.70 -16.62
C ALA A 557 22.66 2.25 -16.30
N THR A 558 23.95 1.99 -16.12
CA THR A 558 24.46 0.66 -15.79
C THR A 558 24.03 0.24 -14.39
N ILE A 559 24.11 1.15 -13.42
CA ILE A 559 23.69 0.88 -12.05
C ILE A 559 22.17 0.72 -11.98
N TYR A 560 21.39 1.61 -12.62
CA TYR A 560 19.96 1.49 -12.71
C TYR A 560 19.53 0.13 -13.29
N LYS A 561 20.13 -0.26 -14.43
CA LYS A 561 19.88 -1.56 -15.07
C LYS A 561 20.03 -2.71 -14.09
N ARG A 562 21.10 -2.74 -13.28
CA ARG A 562 21.33 -3.80 -12.30
C ARG A 562 20.14 -3.98 -11.34
N TYR A 563 19.52 -2.89 -10.94
CA TYR A 563 18.37 -2.91 -10.03
C TYR A 563 17.04 -3.18 -10.76
N ALA A 564 16.90 -2.72 -11.98
CA ALA A 564 15.77 -3.10 -12.84
C ALA A 564 15.81 -4.60 -13.18
N ASP A 565 16.98 -5.15 -13.47
CA ASP A 565 17.18 -6.60 -13.66
C ASP A 565 16.82 -7.39 -12.38
N LEU A 566 17.24 -6.91 -11.21
CA LEU A 566 16.91 -7.56 -9.93
C LEU A 566 15.39 -7.56 -9.68
N HIS A 567 14.73 -6.43 -9.89
CA HIS A 567 13.28 -6.33 -9.75
C HIS A 567 12.56 -7.27 -10.70
N MET A 568 12.96 -7.29 -11.98
CA MET A 568 12.37 -8.18 -12.98
C MET A 568 12.61 -9.66 -12.62
N GLN A 569 13.81 -10.02 -12.19
CA GLN A 569 14.11 -11.39 -11.76
C GLN A 569 13.30 -11.84 -10.54
N LEU A 570 12.96 -10.92 -9.63
CA LEU A 570 12.12 -11.21 -8.46
C LEU A 570 10.63 -11.36 -8.80
N ASN A 571 10.21 -11.15 -10.05
CA ASN A 571 8.79 -11.23 -10.43
C ASN A 571 8.08 -12.53 -10.00
N PRO A 572 8.67 -13.74 -10.06
CA PRO A 572 8.03 -14.95 -9.56
C PRO A 572 7.70 -14.88 -8.06
N LEU A 573 8.58 -14.30 -7.25
CA LEU A 573 8.35 -14.05 -5.83
C LEU A 573 7.30 -12.96 -5.63
N LEU A 574 7.47 -11.81 -6.29
CA LEU A 574 6.56 -10.66 -6.18
C LEU A 574 5.13 -11.05 -6.55
N TRP A 575 4.96 -11.79 -7.66
CA TRP A 575 3.65 -12.26 -8.09
C TRP A 575 3.00 -13.24 -7.10
N THR A 576 3.77 -14.17 -6.55
CA THR A 576 3.29 -15.09 -5.51
C THR A 576 2.85 -14.33 -4.26
N LEU A 577 3.65 -13.36 -3.79
CA LEU A 577 3.31 -12.52 -2.65
C LEU A 577 2.11 -11.61 -2.93
N ALA A 578 1.99 -11.10 -4.16
CA ALA A 578 0.86 -10.27 -4.57
C ALA A 578 -0.47 -11.04 -4.54
N LEU A 579 -0.48 -12.27 -5.04
CA LEU A 579 -1.67 -13.14 -4.97
C LEU A 579 -2.02 -13.50 -3.52
N GLN A 580 -1.03 -13.69 -2.66
CA GLN A 580 -1.27 -13.87 -1.22
C GLN A 580 -1.88 -12.62 -0.61
N ALA A 581 -1.32 -11.44 -0.91
CA ALA A 581 -1.86 -10.16 -0.43
C ALA A 581 -3.31 -9.95 -0.86
N GLY A 582 -3.66 -10.23 -2.13
CA GLY A 582 -5.03 -10.18 -2.61
C GLY A 582 -5.96 -11.23 -1.99
N SER A 583 -5.41 -12.34 -1.49
CA SER A 583 -6.19 -13.40 -0.84
C SER A 583 -6.51 -13.11 0.62
N ASP A 584 -5.53 -12.64 1.39
CA ASP A 584 -5.65 -12.52 2.85
C ASP A 584 -5.13 -11.19 3.42
N GLY A 585 -4.65 -10.26 2.58
CA GLY A 585 -4.12 -8.96 3.02
C GLY A 585 -2.69 -9.01 3.55
N THR A 586 -1.98 -10.13 3.46
CA THR A 586 -0.58 -10.21 3.93
C THR A 586 0.29 -9.20 3.18
N PRO A 587 0.99 -8.28 3.86
CA PRO A 587 1.81 -7.28 3.20
C PRO A 587 2.94 -7.92 2.38
N VAL A 588 3.21 -7.39 1.17
CA VAL A 588 4.33 -7.81 0.33
C VAL A 588 5.65 -7.31 0.91
N THR A 589 5.72 -6.01 1.19
CA THR A 589 6.82 -5.37 1.93
C THR A 589 6.37 -5.13 3.37
N ARG A 590 7.26 -5.31 4.34
CA ARG A 590 6.91 -5.31 5.76
C ARG A 590 7.94 -4.53 6.56
N PRO A 591 7.56 -3.51 7.37
CA PRO A 591 8.52 -2.87 8.26
C PRO A 591 9.19 -3.92 9.16
N ALA A 592 10.52 -3.94 9.21
CA ALA A 592 11.24 -4.96 10.00
C ALA A 592 10.86 -4.90 11.48
N ARG A 593 10.71 -3.69 12.03
CA ARG A 593 10.30 -3.45 13.42
C ARG A 593 8.85 -3.85 13.72
N PHE A 594 7.97 -3.89 12.71
CA PHE A 594 6.60 -4.37 12.86
C PHE A 594 6.55 -5.90 13.02
N VAL A 595 7.36 -6.61 12.24
CA VAL A 595 7.39 -8.08 12.25
C VAL A 595 8.16 -8.62 13.45
N TYR A 596 9.27 -7.97 13.79
CA TYR A 596 10.16 -8.38 14.87
C TYR A 596 10.14 -7.35 16.01
N ASP A 597 10.24 -7.82 17.25
CA ASP A 597 10.47 -6.94 18.39
C ASP A 597 11.95 -6.54 18.44
N CYS A 598 12.31 -5.52 17.63
CA CYS A 598 13.68 -5.02 17.49
C CYS A 598 13.72 -3.49 17.50
N ASP A 599 14.87 -2.94 17.85
CA ASP A 599 15.17 -1.51 17.66
C ASP A 599 15.73 -1.25 16.24
N CYS A 600 15.13 -1.92 15.25
CA CYS A 600 15.45 -1.76 13.86
C CYS A 600 15.04 -0.36 13.37
N ASP A 601 15.82 0.17 12.43
CA ASP A 601 15.54 1.43 11.76
C ASP A 601 14.22 1.39 11.00
N ASP A 602 13.44 2.47 11.04
CA ASP A 602 12.10 2.55 10.43
C ASP A 602 12.13 2.50 8.88
N ALA A 603 13.28 2.71 8.24
CA ALA A 603 13.45 2.53 6.81
C ALA A 603 13.76 1.08 6.40
N MET A 604 14.06 0.20 7.36
CA MET A 604 14.35 -1.21 7.10
C MET A 604 13.07 -2.00 6.91
N PHE A 605 13.08 -2.87 5.91
CA PHE A 605 11.92 -3.69 5.60
C PHE A 605 12.29 -5.10 5.11
N LEU A 606 11.32 -5.97 5.16
CA LEU A 606 11.37 -7.30 4.56
C LEU A 606 10.58 -7.31 3.25
N LEU A 607 11.12 -7.93 2.22
CA LEU A 607 10.35 -8.41 1.08
C LEU A 607 10.00 -9.88 1.33
N GLY A 608 8.72 -10.15 1.49
CA GLY A 608 8.26 -11.45 1.99
C GLY A 608 8.78 -11.71 3.42
N ASN A 609 9.27 -12.93 3.66
CA ASN A 609 9.86 -13.33 4.95
C ASN A 609 11.39 -13.35 4.93
N ASP A 610 12.00 -13.42 3.74
CA ASP A 610 13.34 -13.95 3.58
C ASP A 610 14.39 -12.92 3.16
N ILE A 611 13.96 -11.76 2.69
CA ILE A 611 14.86 -10.71 2.20
C ILE A 611 14.73 -9.48 3.09
N LEU A 612 15.77 -9.16 3.86
CA LEU A 612 15.89 -7.93 4.63
C LEU A 612 16.62 -6.87 3.80
N VAL A 613 16.03 -5.68 3.74
CA VAL A 613 16.53 -4.54 2.95
C VAL A 613 16.80 -3.36 3.88
N ALA A 614 17.96 -2.77 3.77
CA ALA A 614 18.37 -1.59 4.54
C ALA A 614 18.77 -0.44 3.61
N PRO A 615 17.80 0.35 3.10
CA PRO A 615 18.08 1.45 2.18
C PRO A 615 19.02 2.49 2.79
N VAL A 616 19.84 3.13 1.95
CA VAL A 616 20.65 4.28 2.34
C VAL A 616 19.79 5.53 2.19
N VAL A 617 19.44 6.12 3.32
CA VAL A 617 18.53 7.28 3.41
C VAL A 617 19.24 8.59 3.80
N ILE A 618 20.57 8.60 3.82
CA ILE A 618 21.40 9.77 4.14
C ILE A 618 22.26 10.10 2.93
N ALA A 619 22.14 11.33 2.44
CA ALA A 619 22.93 11.83 1.32
C ALA A 619 24.44 11.68 1.57
N GLY A 620 25.18 11.21 0.58
CA GLY A 620 26.63 11.05 0.64
C GLY A 620 27.12 9.85 1.47
N ALA A 621 26.22 9.11 2.13
CA ALA A 621 26.65 7.94 2.91
C ALA A 621 27.16 6.80 2.01
N ARG A 622 28.26 6.19 2.43
CA ARG A 622 28.90 5.03 1.78
C ARG A 622 29.09 3.86 2.74
N MET A 623 28.55 4.00 3.93
CA MET A 623 28.44 2.98 4.96
C MET A 623 27.00 3.02 5.50
N ARG A 624 26.48 1.89 5.91
CA ARG A 624 25.15 1.79 6.53
C ARG A 624 25.26 1.07 7.87
N GLU A 625 24.83 1.74 8.94
CA GLU A 625 24.64 1.11 10.25
C GLU A 625 23.28 0.44 10.30
N ILE A 626 23.21 -0.79 10.76
CA ILE A 626 22.03 -1.65 10.70
C ILE A 626 21.92 -2.41 12.01
N THR A 627 20.80 -2.25 12.73
CA THR A 627 20.42 -3.16 13.82
C THR A 627 19.61 -4.30 13.21
N LEU A 628 20.21 -5.48 13.17
CA LEU A 628 19.59 -6.65 12.56
C LEU A 628 18.46 -7.21 13.44
N PRO A 629 17.31 -7.61 12.84
CA PRO A 629 16.28 -8.33 13.58
C PRO A 629 16.79 -9.67 14.13
N PRO A 630 16.11 -10.28 15.12
CA PRO A 630 16.44 -11.63 15.57
C PRO A 630 16.54 -12.63 14.42
N GLY A 631 17.42 -13.61 14.53
CA GLY A 631 17.70 -14.62 13.51
C GLY A 631 19.14 -14.62 13.04
N THR A 632 19.42 -15.31 11.95
CA THR A 632 20.75 -15.33 11.28
C THR A 632 20.57 -14.76 9.88
N TRP A 633 21.37 -13.78 9.53
CA TRP A 633 21.28 -13.05 8.28
C TRP A 633 22.56 -13.18 7.48
N VAL A 634 22.45 -13.38 6.19
CA VAL A 634 23.57 -13.52 5.27
C VAL A 634 23.60 -12.32 4.33
N GLU A 635 24.66 -11.54 4.38
CA GLU A 635 24.84 -10.39 3.51
C GLU A 635 24.99 -10.83 2.05
N ARG A 636 24.11 -10.34 1.18
CA ARG A 636 24.11 -10.74 -0.24
C ARG A 636 25.43 -10.40 -0.96
N ALA A 637 25.98 -9.25 -0.70
CA ALA A 637 27.19 -8.76 -1.38
C ALA A 637 28.42 -9.60 -1.05
N THR A 638 28.61 -9.95 0.22
CA THR A 638 29.85 -10.57 0.73
C THR A 638 29.70 -12.04 1.11
N GLY A 639 28.47 -12.51 1.39
CA GLY A 639 28.21 -13.80 2.00
C GLY A 639 28.55 -13.84 3.50
N ALA A 640 28.83 -12.70 4.12
CA ALA A 640 29.10 -12.62 5.55
C ALA A 640 27.86 -12.99 6.36
N ILE A 641 28.06 -13.77 7.41
CA ILE A 641 27.00 -14.23 8.30
C ILE A 641 26.97 -13.33 9.52
N HIS A 642 25.78 -12.83 9.83
CA HIS A 642 25.54 -11.96 10.96
C HIS A 642 24.48 -12.55 11.87
N VAL A 643 24.71 -12.50 13.18
CA VAL A 643 23.71 -12.89 14.18
C VAL A 643 22.83 -11.67 14.48
N GLY A 644 21.51 -11.86 14.41
CA GLY A 644 20.53 -10.81 14.70
C GLY A 644 20.54 -10.37 16.16
N GLY A 645 19.92 -9.21 16.42
CA GLY A 645 19.97 -8.53 17.72
C GLY A 645 21.25 -7.74 17.94
N SER A 646 22.14 -7.65 16.94
CA SER A 646 23.36 -6.85 16.96
C SER A 646 23.31 -5.71 15.95
N THR A 647 24.02 -4.63 16.25
CA THR A 647 24.22 -3.53 15.30
C THR A 647 25.54 -3.76 14.54
N ILE A 648 25.45 -3.71 13.23
CA ILE A 648 26.60 -3.84 12.31
C ILE A 648 26.71 -2.61 11.42
N THR A 649 27.91 -2.40 10.87
CA THR A 649 28.13 -1.38 9.85
C THR A 649 28.68 -2.05 8.60
N VAL A 650 27.99 -1.88 7.49
CA VAL A 650 28.38 -2.48 6.20
C VAL A 650 28.72 -1.42 5.16
N PRO A 651 29.62 -1.71 4.21
CA PRO A 651 29.85 -0.86 3.06
C PRO A 651 28.58 -0.69 2.22
N ALA A 652 28.31 0.52 1.77
CA ALA A 652 27.20 0.88 0.90
C ALA A 652 27.67 1.85 -0.19
N PRO A 653 28.62 1.45 -1.07
CA PRO A 653 28.99 2.27 -2.22
C PRO A 653 27.74 2.56 -3.08
N LEU A 654 27.82 3.53 -3.99
CA LEU A 654 26.65 4.02 -4.72
C LEU A 654 25.96 2.93 -5.56
N ASP A 655 26.69 1.93 -5.98
CA ASP A 655 26.18 0.79 -6.75
C ASP A 655 25.72 -0.41 -5.92
N GLU A 656 25.77 -0.33 -4.56
CA GLU A 656 25.38 -1.42 -3.68
C GLU A 656 24.27 -1.00 -2.70
N LEU A 657 23.20 -1.83 -2.64
CA LEU A 657 22.14 -1.78 -1.65
C LEU A 657 22.41 -2.83 -0.58
N PRO A 658 22.57 -2.46 0.70
CA PRO A 658 22.63 -3.43 1.79
C PRO A 658 21.37 -4.30 1.84
N MET A 659 21.55 -5.59 1.57
CA MET A 659 20.49 -6.59 1.49
C MET A 659 20.98 -7.91 2.09
N PHE A 660 20.12 -8.58 2.85
CA PHE A 660 20.44 -9.79 3.57
C PHE A 660 19.39 -10.86 3.31
N PHE A 661 19.82 -12.09 3.18
CA PHE A 661 18.94 -13.25 3.15
C PHE A 661 18.86 -13.89 4.53
N HIS A 662 17.67 -14.29 4.94
CA HIS A 662 17.50 -15.08 6.16
C HIS A 662 18.17 -16.47 5.97
N ALA A 663 18.95 -16.93 6.95
CA ALA A 663 19.54 -18.26 6.90
C ALA A 663 18.42 -19.32 6.99
N GLY A 664 18.41 -20.26 6.07
CA GLY A 664 17.32 -21.22 5.90
C GLY A 664 16.23 -20.70 4.97
N SER A 665 16.56 -19.84 3.99
CA SER A 665 15.61 -19.32 3.00
C SER A 665 15.84 -19.89 1.59
N LEU A 666 14.77 -19.89 0.80
CA LEU A 666 14.75 -20.19 -0.64
C LEU A 666 14.05 -19.06 -1.37
N VAL A 667 14.81 -18.29 -2.12
CA VAL A 667 14.29 -17.14 -2.88
C VAL A 667 14.15 -17.50 -4.36
N PRO A 668 12.93 -17.56 -4.90
CA PRO A 668 12.69 -17.84 -6.31
C PRO A 668 12.92 -16.61 -7.17
N MET A 669 13.66 -16.75 -8.24
CA MET A 669 13.95 -15.71 -9.22
C MET A 669 13.91 -16.30 -10.63
N PHE A 670 13.64 -15.50 -11.65
CA PHE A 670 13.93 -15.93 -13.01
C PHE A 670 15.44 -16.21 -13.18
N ALA A 671 15.76 -17.31 -13.83
CA ALA A 671 17.14 -17.73 -14.00
C ALA A 671 17.89 -16.91 -15.05
N LEU A 672 17.18 -16.40 -16.06
CA LEU A 672 17.70 -15.65 -17.19
C LEU A 672 17.25 -14.19 -17.12
N TYR A 673 17.84 -13.36 -17.97
CA TYR A 673 17.43 -11.98 -18.17
C TYR A 673 16.59 -11.89 -19.44
N ALA A 674 15.47 -11.19 -19.37
CA ALA A 674 14.65 -10.85 -20.53
C ALA A 674 14.20 -9.38 -20.47
N ASP A 675 13.90 -8.81 -21.62
CA ASP A 675 13.56 -7.40 -21.77
C ASP A 675 12.17 -7.06 -21.20
N THR A 676 11.26 -8.04 -21.24
CA THR A 676 9.87 -7.84 -20.82
C THR A 676 9.25 -9.11 -20.23
N ILE A 677 8.18 -8.94 -19.44
CA ILE A 677 7.34 -10.06 -18.99
C ILE A 677 6.16 -10.35 -19.94
N LEU A 678 5.89 -9.44 -20.84
CA LEU A 678 4.79 -9.52 -21.81
C LEU A 678 5.23 -10.22 -23.10
N PRO A 679 4.31 -10.81 -23.87
CA PRO A 679 4.61 -11.26 -25.23
C PRO A 679 5.26 -10.15 -26.05
N ALA A 680 6.31 -10.49 -26.80
CA ALA A 680 6.98 -9.56 -27.70
C ALA A 680 7.14 -10.18 -29.10
N THR A 681 6.96 -9.38 -30.15
CA THR A 681 7.10 -9.81 -31.54
C THR A 681 8.16 -9.03 -32.29
N ALA A 682 8.69 -7.96 -31.70
CA ALA A 682 9.77 -7.17 -32.28
C ALA A 682 11.08 -7.97 -32.29
N ALA A 683 11.79 -7.92 -33.40
CA ALA A 683 13.05 -8.66 -33.56
C ALA A 683 14.09 -8.23 -32.50
N GLY A 684 14.69 -9.19 -31.82
CA GLY A 684 15.74 -8.96 -30.83
C GLY A 684 15.23 -8.61 -29.43
N VAL A 685 13.93 -8.53 -29.19
CA VAL A 685 13.34 -8.37 -27.87
C VAL A 685 13.07 -9.75 -27.25
N THR A 686 13.56 -9.98 -26.06
CA THR A 686 13.40 -11.23 -25.30
C THR A 686 12.26 -11.09 -24.27
N SER A 687 11.53 -12.18 -24.04
CA SER A 687 10.35 -12.16 -23.17
C SER A 687 10.32 -13.35 -22.22
N TYR A 688 9.90 -13.13 -20.99
CA TYR A 688 9.56 -14.21 -20.04
C TYR A 688 8.26 -14.96 -20.41
N ASP A 689 7.46 -14.45 -21.35
CA ASP A 689 6.35 -15.20 -21.94
C ASP A 689 6.86 -16.37 -22.82
N GLU A 690 8.09 -16.28 -23.32
CA GLU A 690 8.72 -17.35 -24.06
C GLU A 690 9.25 -18.44 -23.09
N PRO A 691 8.94 -19.74 -23.31
CA PRO A 691 9.43 -20.82 -22.46
C PRO A 691 10.95 -20.85 -22.30
N ALA A 692 11.70 -20.36 -23.28
CA ALA A 692 13.16 -20.30 -23.22
C ALA A 692 13.69 -19.41 -22.08
N PHE A 693 12.92 -18.42 -21.67
CA PHE A 693 13.26 -17.49 -20.59
C PHE A 693 12.41 -17.71 -19.35
N GLY A 694 11.10 -17.95 -19.50
CA GLY A 694 10.13 -17.93 -18.42
C GLY A 694 9.91 -19.26 -17.71
N SER A 695 10.29 -20.40 -18.32
CA SER A 695 10.06 -21.72 -17.69
C SER A 695 11.14 -22.15 -16.68
N GLU A 696 12.25 -21.38 -16.56
CA GLU A 696 13.37 -21.71 -15.67
C GLU A 696 13.43 -20.75 -14.48
N LEU A 697 13.40 -21.31 -13.25
CA LEU A 697 13.65 -20.58 -12.02
C LEU A 697 15.04 -20.88 -11.46
N ARG A 698 15.64 -19.85 -10.90
CA ARG A 698 16.78 -19.92 -10.00
C ARG A 698 16.24 -19.86 -8.56
N LEU A 699 16.47 -20.91 -7.80
CA LEU A 699 16.13 -20.98 -6.38
C LEU A 699 17.39 -20.68 -5.57
N VAL A 700 17.50 -19.44 -5.09
CA VAL A 700 18.66 -19.03 -4.28
C VAL A 700 18.48 -19.56 -2.87
N PHE A 701 19.25 -20.57 -2.54
CA PHE A 701 19.24 -21.20 -1.22
C PHE A 701 20.32 -20.62 -0.33
N THR A 702 19.90 -20.03 0.78
CA THR A 702 20.79 -19.59 1.85
C THR A 702 20.75 -20.63 2.96
N PRO A 703 21.82 -21.43 3.15
CA PRO A 703 21.83 -22.47 4.15
C PRO A 703 21.58 -21.96 5.56
N GLY A 704 20.89 -22.74 6.39
CA GLY A 704 20.57 -22.42 7.79
C GLY A 704 20.39 -23.70 8.60
N THR A 705 19.95 -23.58 9.83
CA THR A 705 19.66 -24.72 10.72
C THR A 705 18.28 -25.31 10.51
N THR A 706 17.39 -24.60 9.83
CA THR A 706 16.02 -25.02 9.52
C THR A 706 15.91 -25.42 8.05
N THR A 707 14.91 -26.24 7.72
CA THR A 707 14.55 -26.52 6.33
C THR A 707 13.92 -25.28 5.71
N ALA A 708 14.52 -24.78 4.63
CA ALA A 708 13.94 -23.75 3.80
C ALA A 708 12.78 -24.32 2.99
N LEU A 709 11.69 -23.57 2.88
CA LEU A 709 10.49 -23.95 2.13
C LEU A 709 10.04 -22.79 1.24
N VAL A 710 9.61 -23.09 0.03
CA VAL A 710 8.92 -22.17 -0.85
C VAL A 710 7.79 -22.85 -1.58
N SER A 711 6.66 -22.14 -1.72
CA SER A 711 5.53 -22.54 -2.56
C SER A 711 5.12 -21.37 -3.42
N LEU A 712 4.96 -21.59 -4.72
CA LEU A 712 4.63 -20.57 -5.68
C LEU A 712 3.18 -20.71 -6.18
N HIS A 713 2.70 -19.64 -6.78
CA HIS A 713 1.33 -19.51 -7.30
C HIS A 713 0.96 -20.58 -8.35
N ASP A 714 1.93 -21.08 -9.10
CA ASP A 714 1.75 -22.09 -10.18
C ASP A 714 1.73 -23.53 -9.68
N GLY A 715 1.85 -23.75 -8.36
CA GLY A 715 1.95 -25.06 -7.73
C GLY A 715 3.38 -25.59 -7.60
N THR A 716 4.39 -24.85 -8.04
CA THR A 716 5.79 -25.16 -7.74
C THR A 716 6.01 -25.16 -6.24
N SER A 717 6.71 -26.17 -5.73
CA SER A 717 7.18 -26.23 -4.35
C SER A 717 8.62 -26.71 -4.27
N ALA A 718 9.37 -26.15 -3.33
CA ALA A 718 10.72 -26.60 -3.07
C ALA A 718 11.06 -26.55 -1.58
N SER A 719 11.95 -27.48 -1.18
CA SER A 719 12.55 -27.52 0.14
C SER A 719 14.06 -27.72 0.04
N ALA A 720 14.83 -27.15 0.95
CA ALA A 720 16.26 -27.37 1.02
C ALA A 720 16.74 -27.37 2.47
N ASN A 721 17.66 -28.27 2.79
CA ASN A 721 18.27 -28.43 4.11
C ASN A 721 19.70 -28.94 3.97
N GLY A 722 20.70 -28.12 4.26
CA GLY A 722 22.09 -28.48 4.17
C GLY A 722 22.47 -29.00 2.77
N THR A 723 22.68 -30.32 2.66
CA THR A 723 23.09 -31.00 1.42
C THR A 723 21.93 -31.66 0.68
N ASN A 724 20.70 -31.51 1.14
CA ASN A 724 19.53 -32.15 0.51
C ASN A 724 18.53 -31.07 0.07
N ALA A 725 17.90 -31.30 -1.08
CA ALA A 725 16.78 -30.51 -1.55
C ALA A 725 15.74 -31.36 -2.27
N ALA A 726 14.51 -30.87 -2.33
CA ALA A 726 13.45 -31.48 -3.12
C ALA A 726 12.71 -30.36 -3.87
N ILE A 727 12.45 -30.58 -5.16
CA ILE A 727 11.77 -29.60 -6.02
C ILE A 727 10.66 -30.32 -6.78
N THR A 728 9.45 -29.80 -6.70
CA THR A 728 8.29 -30.24 -7.48
C THR A 728 7.90 -29.14 -8.46
N GLY A 729 7.87 -29.46 -9.76
CA GLY A 729 7.51 -28.52 -10.81
C GLY A 729 6.04 -28.13 -10.79
N GLY A 730 5.75 -26.88 -11.10
CA GLY A 730 4.42 -26.32 -11.27
C GLY A 730 3.96 -26.27 -12.73
N SER A 731 2.91 -25.50 -12.98
CA SER A 731 2.35 -25.35 -14.33
C SER A 731 3.17 -24.41 -15.23
N GLU A 732 3.85 -23.42 -14.66
CA GLU A 732 4.68 -22.46 -15.39
C GLU A 732 6.15 -22.88 -15.37
N TYR A 733 6.67 -23.30 -14.23
CA TYR A 733 8.08 -23.57 -14.02
C TYR A 733 8.38 -25.07 -14.02
N THR A 734 9.23 -25.49 -14.93
CA THR A 734 9.58 -26.89 -15.13
C THR A 734 11.09 -27.16 -15.12
N ILE A 735 11.90 -26.12 -15.11
CA ILE A 735 13.36 -26.16 -15.05
C ILE A 735 13.80 -25.33 -13.85
N PHE A 736 14.72 -25.88 -13.06
CA PHE A 736 15.17 -25.24 -11.82
C PHE A 736 16.69 -25.28 -11.70
N THR A 737 17.27 -24.13 -11.35
CA THR A 737 18.65 -24.05 -10.91
C THR A 737 18.66 -23.79 -9.40
N LEU A 738 18.91 -24.81 -8.58
CA LEU A 738 19.19 -24.64 -7.16
C LEU A 738 20.58 -24.01 -7.03
N ASP A 739 20.62 -22.78 -6.49
CA ASP A 739 21.83 -21.98 -6.39
C ASP A 739 22.18 -21.76 -4.92
N ILE A 740 23.19 -22.46 -4.44
CA ILE A 740 23.58 -22.50 -3.04
C ILE A 740 24.79 -21.60 -2.82
N ASP A 741 24.66 -20.64 -1.93
CA ASP A 741 25.76 -19.80 -1.48
C ASP A 741 26.58 -20.54 -0.42
N ALA A 742 27.67 -21.17 -0.85
CA ALA A 742 28.55 -21.91 0.04
C ALA A 742 29.40 -21.02 0.97
N ARG A 743 29.38 -19.69 0.79
CA ARG A 743 29.98 -18.74 1.72
C ARG A 743 29.17 -18.63 3.01
N ALA A 744 27.88 -18.86 2.92
CA ALA A 744 26.88 -18.67 3.98
C ALA A 744 26.76 -19.85 4.95
N GLN A 745 27.77 -20.70 5.09
CA GLN A 745 27.62 -21.90 5.92
C GLN A 745 28.03 -21.67 7.37
N THR A 746 27.06 -21.88 8.27
CA THR A 746 27.29 -22.00 9.71
C THR A 746 27.61 -23.48 10.03
N GLY A 747 28.82 -23.79 10.38
CA GLY A 747 29.17 -25.02 11.09
C GLY A 747 29.67 -26.21 10.26
N ASN A 748 29.23 -26.42 9.04
CA ASN A 748 29.81 -27.41 8.09
C ASN A 748 29.93 -26.76 6.73
N ALA A 749 31.08 -26.18 6.43
CA ALA A 749 31.36 -25.65 5.10
C ALA A 749 31.03 -26.71 4.06
N LEU A 750 30.22 -26.37 3.05
CA LEU A 750 30.08 -27.25 1.88
C LEU A 750 31.48 -27.41 1.33
N ALA A 751 32.13 -28.53 1.67
CA ALA A 751 33.35 -28.93 1.00
C ALA A 751 33.07 -28.91 -0.51
N THR A 752 34.06 -28.67 -1.32
CA THR A 752 33.86 -28.81 -2.78
C THR A 752 33.12 -30.09 -3.03
N PRO A 753 31.89 -30.08 -3.60
CA PRO A 753 31.13 -31.32 -3.77
C PRO A 753 31.94 -32.30 -4.61
N THR A 754 31.89 -33.56 -4.21
CA THR A 754 32.51 -34.64 -4.97
C THR A 754 31.54 -35.24 -5.95
N ASP A 755 30.25 -35.17 -5.64
CA ASP A 755 29.16 -35.75 -6.43
C ASP A 755 27.82 -35.08 -6.10
N VAL A 756 26.91 -35.09 -7.07
CA VAL A 756 25.49 -34.68 -6.91
C VAL A 756 24.60 -35.75 -7.51
N THR A 757 23.58 -36.13 -6.76
CA THR A 757 22.57 -37.08 -7.25
C THR A 757 21.21 -36.41 -7.38
N VAL A 758 20.44 -36.82 -8.40
CA VAL A 758 19.02 -36.49 -8.60
C VAL A 758 18.22 -37.76 -8.64
N ASN A 759 17.27 -37.92 -7.71
CA ASN A 759 16.53 -39.18 -7.53
C ASN A 759 17.46 -40.40 -7.40
N SER A 760 18.54 -40.29 -6.63
CA SER A 760 19.59 -41.31 -6.41
C SER A 760 20.46 -41.63 -7.63
N ALA A 761 20.30 -40.94 -8.75
CA ALA A 761 21.17 -41.11 -9.92
C ALA A 761 22.19 -39.93 -9.97
N THR A 762 23.47 -40.26 -10.10
CA THR A 762 24.54 -39.27 -10.27
C THR A 762 24.30 -38.44 -11.52
N VAL A 763 24.42 -37.14 -11.40
CA VAL A 763 24.34 -36.19 -12.53
C VAL A 763 25.72 -35.58 -12.82
N PRO A 764 26.02 -35.31 -14.11
CA PRO A 764 27.35 -34.87 -14.51
C PRO A 764 27.73 -33.50 -13.94
N VAL A 765 29.01 -33.33 -13.57
CA VAL A 765 29.62 -32.04 -13.34
C VAL A 765 29.95 -31.39 -14.68
N VAL A 766 29.70 -30.06 -14.78
CA VAL A 766 30.05 -29.28 -15.96
C VAL A 766 31.05 -28.18 -15.63
N ALA A 767 31.80 -27.69 -16.63
CA ALA A 767 32.95 -26.83 -16.43
C ALA A 767 32.61 -25.34 -16.28
N SER A 768 31.37 -24.92 -16.54
CA SER A 768 30.99 -23.51 -16.53
C SER A 768 29.48 -23.34 -16.39
N GLU A 769 29.06 -22.14 -16.01
CA GLU A 769 27.65 -21.76 -16.00
C GLU A 769 27.00 -21.85 -17.40
N ALA A 770 27.72 -21.52 -18.45
CA ALA A 770 27.24 -21.70 -19.83
C ALA A 770 26.96 -23.19 -20.16
N ALA A 771 27.84 -24.10 -19.73
CA ALA A 771 27.61 -25.53 -19.87
C ALA A 771 26.47 -26.03 -18.98
N LEU A 772 26.26 -25.44 -17.80
CA LEU A 772 25.12 -25.73 -16.94
C LEU A 772 23.80 -25.41 -17.65
N ARG A 773 23.75 -24.24 -18.28
CA ARG A 773 22.57 -23.79 -19.05
C ARG A 773 22.27 -24.68 -20.27
N ALA A 774 23.27 -25.22 -20.88
CA ALA A 774 23.16 -26.13 -22.04
C ALA A 774 22.81 -27.59 -21.64
N CYS A 775 22.76 -27.91 -20.35
CA CYS A 775 22.55 -29.22 -19.82
C CYS A 775 21.13 -29.76 -20.13
N ALA A 776 21.03 -31.04 -20.49
CA ALA A 776 19.79 -31.75 -20.71
C ALA A 776 19.32 -32.53 -19.47
N ALA A 777 18.09 -33.02 -19.50
CA ALA A 777 17.56 -33.89 -18.45
C ALA A 777 18.45 -35.14 -18.25
N PRO A 778 18.60 -35.69 -17.03
CA PRO A 778 17.87 -35.30 -15.82
C PRO A 778 18.42 -34.10 -15.09
N GLY A 779 19.61 -33.57 -15.44
CA GLY A 779 20.25 -32.43 -14.82
C GLY A 779 21.76 -32.51 -14.85
N CYS A 780 22.42 -31.50 -14.30
CA CYS A 780 23.87 -31.41 -14.09
C CYS A 780 24.17 -30.37 -13.01
N TRP A 781 25.45 -30.27 -12.62
CA TRP A 781 25.87 -29.30 -11.62
C TRP A 781 27.18 -28.62 -11.96
N PHE A 782 27.38 -27.45 -11.40
CA PHE A 782 28.57 -26.62 -11.54
C PHE A 782 28.95 -26.05 -10.18
N PHE A 783 30.21 -26.09 -9.83
CA PHE A 783 30.75 -25.43 -8.64
C PHE A 783 31.72 -24.32 -9.03
N ASP A 784 31.35 -23.07 -8.76
CA ASP A 784 32.24 -21.93 -8.89
C ASP A 784 33.14 -21.83 -7.64
N GLY A 785 34.34 -22.29 -7.75
CA GLY A 785 35.30 -22.26 -6.64
C GLY A 785 35.74 -20.84 -6.24
N ALA A 786 35.71 -19.88 -7.15
CA ALA A 786 36.05 -18.48 -6.89
C ALA A 786 34.93 -17.77 -6.12
N GLN A 787 33.70 -17.97 -6.54
CA GLN A 787 32.50 -17.42 -5.90
C GLN A 787 31.98 -18.28 -4.74
N LYS A 788 32.49 -19.50 -4.59
CA LYS A 788 31.98 -20.52 -3.66
C LYS A 788 30.49 -20.72 -3.79
N ARG A 789 30.03 -20.91 -5.01
CA ARG A 789 28.62 -21.15 -5.34
C ARG A 789 28.47 -22.51 -6.00
N LEU A 790 27.51 -23.29 -5.50
CA LEU A 790 27.09 -24.53 -6.11
C LEU A 790 25.77 -24.32 -6.83
N GLN A 791 25.73 -24.64 -8.10
CA GLN A 791 24.51 -24.59 -8.92
C GLN A 791 24.16 -25.99 -9.41
N VAL A 792 22.92 -26.42 -9.15
CA VAL A 792 22.39 -27.73 -9.59
C VAL A 792 21.18 -27.49 -10.45
N ARG A 793 21.29 -27.77 -11.73
CA ARG A 793 20.17 -27.64 -12.68
C ARG A 793 19.41 -28.96 -12.80
N VAL A 794 18.09 -28.92 -12.66
CA VAL A 794 17.20 -30.07 -12.72
C VAL A 794 15.95 -29.78 -13.55
N PHE A 795 15.38 -30.85 -14.12
CA PHE A 795 14.15 -30.79 -14.90
C PHE A 795 13.03 -31.51 -14.13
N ALA A 796 12.06 -30.76 -13.65
CA ALA A 796 10.92 -31.25 -12.90
C ALA A 796 9.62 -30.83 -13.61
N PRO A 797 9.10 -31.65 -14.54
CA PRO A 797 7.79 -31.41 -15.11
C PRO A 797 6.70 -31.28 -14.05
N GLN A 798 5.57 -30.69 -14.40
CA GLN A 798 4.45 -30.47 -13.50
C GLN A 798 4.10 -31.69 -12.65
N GLY A 799 4.03 -31.51 -11.34
CA GLY A 799 3.71 -32.53 -10.36
C GLY A 799 4.83 -33.57 -10.13
N GLN A 800 5.97 -33.47 -10.83
CA GLN A 800 7.09 -34.40 -10.61
C GLN A 800 8.07 -33.83 -9.58
N ASN A 801 8.42 -34.65 -8.61
CA ASN A 801 9.42 -34.34 -7.59
C ASN A 801 10.83 -34.72 -8.06
N ARG A 802 11.82 -33.94 -7.70
CA ARG A 802 13.26 -34.19 -7.86
C ARG A 802 13.94 -34.05 -6.50
N ALA A 803 14.33 -35.18 -5.95
CA ALA A 803 15.16 -35.22 -4.75
C ALA A 803 16.63 -35.01 -5.15
N ILE A 804 17.30 -34.05 -4.57
CA ILE A 804 18.71 -33.68 -4.82
C ILE A 804 19.49 -34.00 -3.56
N SER A 805 20.63 -34.72 -3.71
CA SER A 805 21.59 -34.88 -2.62
C SER A 805 22.99 -34.51 -3.10
N ILE A 806 23.72 -33.80 -2.26
CA ILE A 806 25.07 -33.25 -2.50
C ILE A 806 26.01 -34.01 -1.58
N HIS A 807 27.10 -34.57 -2.13
CA HIS A 807 28.06 -35.43 -1.42
C HIS A 807 29.44 -34.83 -1.40
#